data_9028e41cc8ec9e53426a6adb9e657055
#
_entry.id   9028e41cc8ec9e53426a6adb9e657055
#
_cell.length_a   1.000
_cell.length_b   1.000
_cell.length_c   1.000
_cell.angle_alpha   90.00
_cell.angle_beta   90.00
_cell.angle_gamma   90.00
#
_symmetry.space_group_name_H-M   'P 1'
#
loop_
_entity.id
_entity.type
_entity.pdbx_description
1 polymer ?
#
loop_
_entity_poly.entity_id
_entity_poly.type
_entity_poly.pdbx_seq_one_letter_code
_entity_poly.pdbx_strand_id
1 'polypeptide(L)'
;SIRHMVAENRLSLEVDYNDLSNENGEPHIAFLLPEAPVQVLERLDQAATAVVTRIFPWYKRVTNEVKVRVKNLPSEEDIRLLRQIHLNMLIKTSGVVTVTTGILPQLSVLKYDCKSCSFVLGPFVQRQDEETKPTTCPSCQSRGPFELNTEETIYHNYQRITIQESPNLVAAGRLPRSKEVILLGDLCDSCKPGDEIGFPVFNTVIIANHIVRKDRLESDSLTDEDIKAIRELSKHPQIAQRIFASIAPTIYGHDDVKQAVGLALFRGQSKNPQGKHRIRGDINVLLCGDPGTAKSQFLRYVAHLAPRSILTTGQGASAVGLTAYVQRHPVTREWTLEAGAMVLADTGVCLIDEFDKMNEQDRTSIHEAMEQQSISISKAGIVTSLKARCTVIAAANPIGGRYDSSRTFAANVDLSEPILSRFDIFCVIRDQPDPVDDEHMADFIIKTHKRLHPDVLQAMQETAEEQKAETEIDPSTGLELIPHSLLRKYIIYAREHIHPVLNIDDERISRLYSDLRKESGETGSMVITIRNVESMIRMAEANAKIHLRTYVDENDVAFATKVMLQCFINTQKASVMQHMKKKFWKQLSYKRDNNELLLFTLKQLVNEQIVYERARHGGSASEDIGIDTISVSEEDLVEKARQLRIDAVAVRAFFKSKQFIYNKFNFDAQRKIIVKTIA
;
A
#
# COMPACT_ATOMS: atom_id res chain seq x y z
N SER A 1 -0.95 -28.04 -16.30
CA SER A 1 -0.16 -28.07 -15.06
C SER A 1 1.00 -29.06 -15.12
N ILE A 2 0.82 -30.36 -15.51
CA ILE A 2 1.89 -31.41 -15.50
C ILE A 2 3.08 -31.01 -16.37
N ARG A 3 2.89 -30.49 -17.59
CA ARG A 3 4.00 -30.08 -18.47
C ARG A 3 4.83 -28.94 -17.88
N HIS A 4 4.20 -28.01 -17.19
CA HIS A 4 4.86 -26.89 -16.50
C HIS A 4 5.68 -27.40 -15.31
N MET A 5 5.10 -28.27 -14.51
CA MET A 5 5.78 -28.93 -13.38
C MET A 5 7.07 -29.64 -13.84
N VAL A 6 6.96 -30.43 -14.91
CA VAL A 6 8.10 -31.20 -15.46
C VAL A 6 9.18 -30.27 -16.07
N ALA A 7 8.78 -29.18 -16.72
CA ALA A 7 9.71 -28.18 -17.29
C ALA A 7 10.53 -27.46 -16.20
N GLU A 8 9.94 -27.23 -15.03
CA GLU A 8 10.59 -26.56 -13.89
C GLU A 8 11.20 -27.53 -12.86
N ASN A 9 11.13 -28.86 -13.10
CA ASN A 9 11.56 -29.88 -12.15
C ASN A 9 10.98 -29.74 -10.75
N ARG A 10 9.72 -29.33 -10.64
CA ARG A 10 9.04 -29.19 -9.34
C ARG A 10 8.64 -30.53 -8.76
N LEU A 11 8.73 -30.69 -7.44
CA LEU A 11 8.37 -31.91 -6.72
C LEU A 11 6.85 -32.04 -6.47
N SER A 12 6.08 -30.99 -6.73
CA SER A 12 4.65 -30.93 -6.46
C SER A 12 3.84 -30.50 -7.68
N LEU A 13 2.62 -31.04 -7.75
CA LEU A 13 1.61 -30.71 -8.76
C LEU A 13 0.54 -29.80 -8.15
N GLU A 14 0.40 -28.59 -8.70
CA GLU A 14 -0.63 -27.67 -8.31
C GLU A 14 -1.95 -27.96 -9.03
N VAL A 15 -3.02 -28.17 -8.27
CA VAL A 15 -4.39 -28.48 -8.75
C VAL A 15 -5.33 -27.40 -8.24
N ASP A 16 -6.14 -26.83 -9.10
CA ASP A 16 -7.16 -25.86 -8.73
C ASP A 16 -8.41 -26.60 -8.21
N TYR A 17 -8.94 -26.16 -7.08
CA TYR A 17 -10.18 -26.71 -6.51
C TYR A 17 -11.37 -26.52 -7.46
N ASN A 18 -11.42 -25.39 -8.17
CA ASN A 18 -12.48 -25.12 -9.13
C ASN A 18 -12.48 -26.12 -10.30
N ASP A 19 -11.29 -26.58 -10.73
CA ASP A 19 -11.18 -27.60 -11.78
C ASP A 19 -11.74 -28.97 -11.32
N LEU A 20 -11.63 -29.27 -10.01
CA LEU A 20 -12.20 -30.48 -9.43
C LEU A 20 -13.72 -30.39 -9.25
N SER A 21 -14.24 -29.20 -8.99
CA SER A 21 -15.68 -28.97 -8.73
C SER A 21 -16.52 -28.79 -10.00
N ASN A 22 -15.90 -28.52 -11.17
CA ASN A 22 -16.57 -28.29 -12.43
C ASN A 22 -17.20 -29.58 -12.98
N GLU A 23 -18.17 -29.45 -13.89
CA GLU A 23 -18.88 -30.56 -14.54
C GLU A 23 -17.97 -31.57 -15.24
N ASN A 24 -16.79 -31.15 -15.68
CA ASN A 24 -15.76 -32.00 -16.29
C ASN A 24 -14.81 -32.64 -15.25
N GLY A 25 -14.95 -32.33 -13.96
CA GLY A 25 -14.20 -32.86 -12.84
C GLY A 25 -14.95 -33.98 -12.11
N GLU A 26 -14.40 -34.38 -10.97
CA GLU A 26 -15.00 -35.37 -10.06
C GLU A 26 -15.59 -34.64 -8.84
N PRO A 27 -16.86 -34.20 -8.87
CA PRO A 27 -17.45 -33.39 -7.81
C PRO A 27 -17.48 -34.11 -6.45
N HIS A 28 -17.52 -35.44 -6.44
CA HIS A 28 -17.42 -36.22 -5.21
C HIS A 28 -16.08 -36.06 -4.49
N ILE A 29 -14.98 -35.95 -5.23
CA ILE A 29 -13.65 -35.72 -4.66
C ILE A 29 -13.57 -34.31 -4.08
N ALA A 30 -14.12 -33.32 -4.78
CA ALA A 30 -14.18 -31.94 -4.29
C ALA A 30 -14.98 -31.82 -2.99
N PHE A 31 -16.06 -32.58 -2.83
CA PHE A 31 -16.87 -32.64 -1.60
C PHE A 31 -16.14 -33.34 -0.44
N LEU A 32 -15.46 -34.45 -0.70
CA LEU A 32 -14.75 -35.23 0.33
C LEU A 32 -13.42 -34.59 0.77
N LEU A 33 -12.80 -33.77 -0.08
CA LEU A 33 -11.49 -33.17 0.17
C LEU A 33 -11.44 -32.32 1.45
N PRO A 34 -12.40 -31.45 1.76
CA PRO A 34 -12.44 -30.70 3.02
C PRO A 34 -12.61 -31.60 4.25
N GLU A 35 -13.42 -32.65 4.18
CA GLU A 35 -13.77 -33.50 5.34
C GLU A 35 -12.73 -34.57 5.69
N ALA A 36 -12.12 -35.17 4.67
CA ALA A 36 -11.14 -36.27 4.86
C ALA A 36 -9.86 -36.06 4.04
N PRO A 37 -9.14 -34.93 4.23
CA PRO A 37 -8.07 -34.51 3.34
C PRO A 37 -6.86 -35.44 3.34
N VAL A 38 -6.47 -36.07 4.45
CA VAL A 38 -5.30 -36.99 4.51
C VAL A 38 -5.48 -38.15 3.54
N GLN A 39 -6.64 -38.82 3.62
CA GLN A 39 -6.91 -39.99 2.81
C GLN A 39 -7.06 -39.63 1.32
N VAL A 40 -7.73 -38.51 1.04
CA VAL A 40 -7.96 -38.05 -0.33
C VAL A 40 -6.64 -37.60 -0.96
N LEU A 41 -5.82 -36.81 -0.24
CA LEU A 41 -4.51 -36.36 -0.75
C LEU A 41 -3.55 -37.52 -0.98
N GLU A 42 -3.49 -38.53 -0.10
CA GLU A 42 -2.66 -39.71 -0.33
C GLU A 42 -3.05 -40.44 -1.64
N ARG A 43 -4.35 -40.55 -1.92
CA ARG A 43 -4.83 -41.16 -3.16
C ARG A 43 -4.53 -40.30 -4.39
N LEU A 44 -4.68 -38.98 -4.26
CA LEU A 44 -4.34 -38.03 -5.31
C LEU A 44 -2.83 -38.02 -5.59
N ASP A 45 -1.98 -38.11 -4.56
CA ASP A 45 -0.52 -38.23 -4.70
C ASP A 45 -0.12 -39.50 -5.48
N GLN A 46 -0.75 -40.64 -5.15
CA GLN A 46 -0.52 -41.92 -5.86
C GLN A 46 -0.96 -41.83 -7.32
N ALA A 47 -2.15 -41.27 -7.57
CA ALA A 47 -2.68 -41.06 -8.91
C ALA A 47 -1.81 -40.12 -9.74
N ALA A 48 -1.43 -38.98 -9.16
CA ALA A 48 -0.53 -38.01 -9.81
C ALA A 48 0.83 -38.62 -10.17
N THR A 49 1.41 -39.35 -9.24
CA THR A 49 2.69 -40.06 -9.47
C THR A 49 2.56 -41.08 -10.60
N ALA A 50 1.48 -41.88 -10.65
CA ALA A 50 1.22 -42.82 -11.71
C ALA A 50 1.07 -42.15 -13.09
N VAL A 51 0.31 -41.06 -13.14
CA VAL A 51 0.09 -40.29 -14.38
C VAL A 51 1.38 -39.63 -14.87
N VAL A 52 2.13 -38.96 -13.98
CA VAL A 52 3.42 -38.32 -14.33
C VAL A 52 4.42 -39.36 -14.82
N THR A 53 4.54 -40.49 -14.14
CA THR A 53 5.47 -41.57 -14.53
C THR A 53 5.07 -42.19 -15.85
N ARG A 54 3.77 -42.26 -16.17
CA ARG A 54 3.30 -42.80 -17.46
C ARG A 54 3.59 -41.84 -18.62
N ILE A 55 3.47 -40.53 -18.40
CA ILE A 55 3.73 -39.53 -19.44
C ILE A 55 5.24 -39.28 -19.60
N PHE A 56 5.97 -39.22 -18.49
CA PHE A 56 7.41 -38.95 -18.44
C PHE A 56 8.15 -39.99 -17.62
N PRO A 57 8.51 -41.15 -18.18
CA PRO A 57 9.14 -42.25 -17.43
C PRO A 57 10.49 -41.88 -16.78
N TRP A 58 11.20 -40.90 -17.35
CA TRP A 58 12.47 -40.42 -16.83
C TRP A 58 12.35 -39.61 -15.54
N TYR A 59 11.15 -39.11 -15.23
CA TYR A 59 10.88 -38.25 -14.05
C TYR A 59 11.04 -39.01 -12.72
N LYS A 60 11.00 -40.31 -12.72
CA LYS A 60 11.36 -41.15 -11.56
C LYS A 60 12.77 -40.90 -11.00
N ARG A 61 13.68 -40.33 -11.82
CA ARG A 61 15.02 -39.96 -11.36
C ARG A 61 15.02 -38.66 -10.54
N VAL A 62 14.02 -37.81 -10.68
CA VAL A 62 13.90 -36.54 -9.98
C VAL A 62 13.15 -36.74 -8.66
N THR A 63 12.04 -37.47 -8.69
CA THR A 63 11.23 -37.72 -7.48
C THR A 63 10.55 -39.09 -7.57
N ASN A 64 10.48 -39.78 -6.43
CA ASN A 64 9.74 -41.03 -6.30
C ASN A 64 8.24 -40.81 -6.11
N GLU A 65 7.86 -39.69 -5.48
CA GLU A 65 6.47 -39.31 -5.18
C GLU A 65 6.21 -37.87 -5.58
N VAL A 66 5.12 -37.61 -6.28
CA VAL A 66 4.65 -36.30 -6.64
C VAL A 66 3.57 -35.90 -5.64
N LYS A 67 3.77 -34.80 -4.91
CA LYS A 67 2.79 -34.27 -3.95
C LYS A 67 1.78 -33.36 -4.64
N VAL A 68 0.49 -33.52 -4.31
CA VAL A 68 -0.60 -32.69 -4.83
C VAL A 68 -0.82 -31.50 -3.92
N ARG A 69 -0.81 -30.28 -4.51
CA ARG A 69 -1.03 -29.02 -3.82
C ARG A 69 -2.33 -28.37 -4.31
N VAL A 70 -3.31 -28.20 -3.42
CA VAL A 70 -4.61 -27.67 -3.78
C VAL A 70 -4.62 -26.17 -3.66
N LYS A 71 -5.10 -25.47 -4.71
CA LYS A 71 -5.27 -24.03 -4.76
C LYS A 71 -6.76 -23.64 -4.71
N ASN A 72 -7.02 -22.35 -4.41
CA ASN A 72 -8.33 -21.70 -4.56
C ASN A 72 -9.50 -22.39 -3.85
N LEU A 73 -9.29 -22.80 -2.58
CA LEU A 73 -10.40 -23.22 -1.74
C LEU A 73 -11.43 -22.09 -1.57
N PRO A 74 -12.73 -22.36 -1.64
CA PRO A 74 -13.77 -21.33 -1.67
C PRO A 74 -13.97 -20.59 -0.35
N SER A 75 -13.76 -21.25 0.81
CA SER A 75 -13.93 -20.61 2.12
C SER A 75 -12.59 -20.21 2.72
N GLU A 76 -12.48 -18.96 3.13
CA GLU A 76 -11.34 -18.45 3.89
C GLU A 76 -11.78 -18.22 5.34
N GLU A 77 -11.09 -18.86 6.27
CA GLU A 77 -11.41 -18.81 7.70
C GLU A 77 -10.34 -18.00 8.44
N ASP A 78 -10.76 -17.06 9.27
CA ASP A 78 -9.84 -16.30 10.11
C ASP A 78 -9.17 -17.19 11.16
N ILE A 79 -7.91 -16.93 11.47
CA ILE A 79 -7.14 -17.64 12.52
C ILE A 79 -7.90 -17.61 13.85
N ARG A 80 -8.63 -16.53 14.11
CA ARG A 80 -9.43 -16.34 15.32
C ARG A 80 -10.64 -17.23 15.40
N LEU A 81 -11.23 -17.62 14.29
CA LEU A 81 -12.44 -18.44 14.20
C LEU A 81 -12.17 -19.94 14.25
N LEU A 82 -10.91 -20.36 14.21
CA LEU A 82 -10.52 -21.76 14.28
C LEU A 82 -10.97 -22.38 15.61
N ARG A 83 -11.77 -23.46 15.53
CA ARG A 83 -12.37 -24.18 16.65
C ARG A 83 -12.23 -25.70 16.44
N GLN A 84 -12.73 -26.47 17.40
CA GLN A 84 -12.73 -27.93 17.35
C GLN A 84 -13.36 -28.50 16.07
N ILE A 85 -14.34 -27.82 15.50
CA ILE A 85 -15.04 -28.25 14.28
C ILE A 85 -14.07 -28.35 13.09
N HIS A 86 -13.05 -27.52 13.07
CA HIS A 86 -12.06 -27.48 11.97
C HIS A 86 -10.91 -28.48 12.12
N LEU A 87 -10.95 -29.33 13.18
CA LEU A 87 -9.93 -30.38 13.37
C LEU A 87 -10.05 -31.43 12.25
N ASN A 88 -8.91 -31.81 11.69
CA ASN A 88 -8.80 -32.74 10.57
C ASN A 88 -9.51 -32.33 9.27
N MET A 89 -9.87 -31.04 9.13
CA MET A 89 -10.45 -30.49 7.91
C MET A 89 -9.42 -29.71 7.12
N LEU A 90 -9.59 -29.67 5.80
CA LEU A 90 -8.80 -28.80 4.92
C LEU A 90 -9.48 -27.45 4.84
N ILE A 91 -8.83 -26.42 5.39
CA ILE A 91 -9.33 -25.04 5.40
C ILE A 91 -8.30 -24.10 4.76
N LYS A 92 -8.77 -22.97 4.26
CA LYS A 92 -7.91 -21.88 3.80
C LYS A 92 -7.89 -20.80 4.88
N THR A 93 -6.69 -20.37 5.29
CA THR A 93 -6.52 -19.25 6.22
C THR A 93 -5.40 -18.35 5.74
N SER A 94 -5.40 -17.11 6.20
CA SER A 94 -4.37 -16.12 5.85
C SER A 94 -3.80 -15.42 7.07
N GLY A 95 -2.57 -14.97 6.96
CA GLY A 95 -1.88 -14.23 8.00
C GLY A 95 -0.47 -13.82 7.61
N VAL A 96 0.17 -13.04 8.45
CA VAL A 96 1.54 -12.54 8.26
C VAL A 96 2.52 -13.43 9.00
N VAL A 97 3.57 -13.86 8.33
CA VAL A 97 4.65 -14.66 8.95
C VAL A 97 5.45 -13.77 9.88
N THR A 98 5.48 -14.11 11.16
CA THR A 98 6.26 -13.37 12.16
C THR A 98 7.60 -14.04 12.46
N VAL A 99 7.60 -15.35 12.61
CA VAL A 99 8.78 -16.13 13.00
C VAL A 99 8.99 -17.28 12.01
N THR A 100 10.24 -17.54 11.63
CA THR A 100 10.64 -18.72 10.87
C THR A 100 11.81 -19.43 11.57
N THR A 101 11.75 -20.76 11.66
CA THR A 101 12.88 -21.58 12.11
C THR A 101 13.78 -21.98 10.93
N GLY A 102 14.98 -22.48 11.21
CA GLY A 102 15.80 -23.16 10.21
C GLY A 102 15.12 -24.42 9.66
N ILE A 103 15.62 -24.90 8.54
CA ILE A 103 15.18 -26.17 7.95
C ILE A 103 15.86 -27.31 8.72
N LEU A 104 15.07 -28.23 9.26
CA LEU A 104 15.54 -29.39 10.00
C LEU A 104 15.21 -30.68 9.24
N PRO A 105 16.08 -31.69 9.25
CA PRO A 105 15.73 -33.00 8.77
C PRO A 105 14.83 -33.70 9.80
N GLN A 106 13.66 -34.16 9.37
CA GLN A 106 12.74 -34.98 10.15
C GLN A 106 12.71 -36.41 9.60
N LEU A 107 12.59 -37.38 10.48
CA LEU A 107 12.48 -38.79 10.14
C LEU A 107 11.12 -39.07 9.46
N SER A 108 11.16 -39.66 8.27
CA SER A 108 9.96 -40.04 7.51
C SER A 108 9.74 -41.56 7.56
N VAL A 109 10.72 -42.32 7.15
CA VAL A 109 10.66 -43.79 7.16
C VAL A 109 11.85 -44.27 7.94
N LEU A 110 11.58 -45.00 9.02
CA LEU A 110 12.57 -45.51 9.92
C LEU A 110 12.94 -46.94 9.55
N LYS A 111 14.21 -47.22 9.63
CA LYS A 111 14.75 -48.61 9.63
C LYS A 111 15.60 -48.79 10.87
N TYR A 112 15.49 -49.97 11.46
CA TYR A 112 16.20 -50.32 12.68
C TYR A 112 17.08 -51.57 12.42
N ASP A 113 18.25 -51.58 13.03
CA ASP A 113 19.13 -52.72 13.02
C ASP A 113 19.01 -53.51 14.34
N CYS A 114 18.82 -54.78 14.24
CA CYS A 114 18.82 -55.67 15.39
C CYS A 114 20.26 -55.93 15.84
N LYS A 115 20.64 -55.57 17.08
CA LYS A 115 21.99 -55.82 17.61
C LYS A 115 22.33 -57.31 17.75
N SER A 116 21.33 -58.16 17.82
CA SER A 116 21.55 -59.64 18.02
C SER A 116 21.81 -60.39 16.74
N CYS A 117 21.23 -59.97 15.61
CA CYS A 117 21.35 -60.70 14.33
C CYS A 117 21.65 -59.84 13.11
N SER A 118 21.88 -58.54 13.32
CA SER A 118 22.17 -57.54 12.25
C SER A 118 21.10 -57.51 11.14
N PHE A 119 19.87 -57.93 11.45
CA PHE A 119 18.76 -57.88 10.52
C PHE A 119 18.17 -56.49 10.49
N VAL A 120 17.95 -55.92 9.27
CA VAL A 120 17.33 -54.61 9.09
C VAL A 120 15.81 -54.75 9.17
N LEU A 121 15.25 -54.09 10.17
CA LEU A 121 13.82 -54.01 10.46
C LEU A 121 13.19 -52.80 9.79
N GLY A 122 12.06 -52.98 9.12
CA GLY A 122 11.32 -51.85 8.53
C GLY A 122 11.00 -52.05 7.06
N PRO A 123 10.40 -51.10 6.39
CA PRO A 123 10.22 -49.67 6.72
C PRO A 123 9.08 -49.37 7.70
N PHE A 124 9.35 -48.54 8.70
CA PHE A 124 8.32 -48.00 9.62
C PHE A 124 8.04 -46.55 9.25
N VAL A 125 6.83 -46.24 8.82
CA VAL A 125 6.41 -44.88 8.54
C VAL A 125 6.16 -44.18 9.86
N GLN A 126 6.89 -43.11 10.14
CA GLN A 126 6.71 -42.33 11.35
C GLN A 126 5.63 -41.30 11.11
N ARG A 127 4.56 -41.30 11.94
CA ARG A 127 3.59 -40.22 12.05
C ARG A 127 4.07 -39.21 13.06
N GLN A 128 3.63 -37.98 12.94
CA GLN A 128 4.13 -36.88 13.78
C GLN A 128 3.92 -37.07 15.29
N ASP A 129 2.91 -37.84 15.68
CA ASP A 129 2.48 -38.00 17.07
C ASP A 129 2.87 -39.32 17.72
N GLU A 130 3.43 -40.28 17.00
CA GLU A 130 3.74 -41.59 17.52
C GLU A 130 5.16 -42.03 17.15
N GLU A 131 6.00 -42.34 18.15
CA GLU A 131 7.25 -43.05 17.93
C GLU A 131 6.98 -44.52 17.67
N THR A 132 7.07 -44.95 16.40
CA THR A 132 6.95 -46.36 16.05
C THR A 132 8.27 -47.09 16.36
N LYS A 133 8.33 -47.84 17.47
CA LYS A 133 9.46 -48.72 17.80
C LYS A 133 9.09 -50.17 17.56
N PRO A 134 9.98 -50.95 16.93
CA PRO A 134 9.75 -52.39 16.75
C PRO A 134 9.73 -53.09 18.13
N THR A 135 8.82 -54.01 18.32
CA THR A 135 8.68 -54.78 19.57
C THR A 135 9.48 -56.10 19.55
N THR A 136 9.57 -56.74 18.40
CA THR A 136 10.26 -58.03 18.21
C THR A 136 10.93 -58.11 16.86
N CYS A 137 12.09 -58.74 16.80
CA CYS A 137 12.78 -59.02 15.54
C CYS A 137 12.15 -60.24 14.86
N PRO A 138 11.77 -60.20 13.57
CA PRO A 138 11.17 -61.31 12.86
C PRO A 138 12.16 -62.43 12.58
N SER A 139 13.49 -62.17 12.56
CA SER A 139 14.52 -63.15 12.30
C SER A 139 14.96 -63.94 13.55
N CYS A 140 15.26 -63.25 14.65
CA CYS A 140 15.79 -63.88 15.87
C CYS A 140 14.82 -63.88 17.06
N GLN A 141 13.61 -63.32 16.89
CA GLN A 141 12.56 -63.16 17.93
C GLN A 141 13.03 -62.44 19.21
N SER A 142 14.18 -61.77 19.16
CA SER A 142 14.68 -60.94 20.23
C SER A 142 13.83 -59.70 20.45
N ARG A 143 13.64 -59.23 21.69
CA ARG A 143 12.94 -58.04 22.06
C ARG A 143 13.81 -56.76 22.11
N GLY A 144 15.01 -56.79 21.50
CA GLY A 144 15.88 -55.62 21.40
C GLY A 144 17.22 -55.85 22.07
N PRO A 145 18.16 -54.89 22.12
CA PRO A 145 18.02 -53.50 21.67
C PRO A 145 18.06 -53.31 20.13
N PHE A 146 17.27 -52.38 19.63
CA PHE A 146 17.25 -51.97 18.24
C PHE A 146 17.92 -50.64 18.08
N GLU A 147 18.83 -50.48 17.13
CA GLU A 147 19.47 -49.21 16.79
C GLU A 147 18.89 -48.66 15.49
N LEU A 148 18.78 -47.33 15.45
CA LEU A 148 18.31 -46.63 14.24
C LEU A 148 19.40 -46.75 13.17
N ASN A 149 19.05 -47.28 12.00
CA ASN A 149 19.92 -47.27 10.85
C ASN A 149 19.86 -45.93 10.14
N THR A 150 20.87 -45.07 10.35
CA THR A 150 20.92 -43.71 9.81
C THR A 150 21.15 -43.69 8.30
N GLU A 151 21.75 -44.72 7.71
CA GLU A 151 22.08 -44.78 6.28
C GLU A 151 20.86 -45.09 5.41
N GLU A 152 19.98 -45.98 5.89
CA GLU A 152 18.81 -46.44 5.15
C GLU A 152 17.51 -45.74 5.56
N THR A 153 17.56 -44.87 6.57
CA THR A 153 16.43 -44.06 7.02
C THR A 153 16.19 -42.90 6.07
N ILE A 154 14.93 -42.68 5.67
CA ILE A 154 14.54 -41.57 4.79
C ILE A 154 14.14 -40.39 5.63
N TYR A 155 14.77 -39.26 5.32
CA TYR A 155 14.49 -37.94 5.95
C TYR A 155 13.70 -37.08 5.00
N HIS A 156 12.89 -36.18 5.55
CA HIS A 156 12.27 -35.08 4.80
C HIS A 156 12.56 -33.74 5.47
N ASN A 157 12.53 -32.68 4.67
CA ASN A 157 12.72 -31.32 5.19
C ASN A 157 11.50 -30.90 6.01
N TYR A 158 11.76 -30.30 7.17
CA TYR A 158 10.79 -29.81 8.12
C TYR A 158 11.15 -28.40 8.52
N GLN A 159 10.17 -27.50 8.49
CA GLN A 159 10.32 -26.12 8.95
C GLN A 159 9.08 -25.71 9.72
N ARG A 160 9.26 -24.96 10.81
CA ARG A 160 8.18 -24.39 11.58
C ARG A 160 8.13 -22.88 11.37
N ILE A 161 6.96 -22.35 11.10
CA ILE A 161 6.70 -20.92 11.00
C ILE A 161 5.58 -20.53 11.95
N THR A 162 5.60 -19.30 12.43
CA THR A 162 4.51 -18.71 13.21
C THR A 162 3.82 -17.64 12.40
N ILE A 163 2.51 -17.74 12.32
CA ILE A 163 1.66 -16.81 11.59
C ILE A 163 0.80 -16.07 12.56
N GLN A 164 0.65 -14.77 12.32
CA GLN A 164 -0.17 -13.86 13.08
C GLN A 164 -1.27 -13.30 12.21
N GLU A 165 -2.44 -13.01 12.78
CA GLU A 165 -3.51 -12.28 12.11
C GLU A 165 -3.00 -10.98 11.52
N SER A 166 -3.41 -10.61 10.30
CA SER A 166 -3.05 -9.34 9.68
C SER A 166 -3.50 -8.18 10.56
N PRO A 167 -2.63 -7.23 10.91
CA PRO A 167 -2.95 -6.11 11.81
C PRO A 167 -4.19 -5.31 11.39
N ASN A 168 -4.43 -5.23 10.08
CA ASN A 168 -5.55 -4.49 9.49
C ASN A 168 -6.93 -5.15 9.73
N LEU A 169 -6.97 -6.46 10.01
CA LEU A 169 -8.22 -7.21 10.24
C LEU A 169 -8.59 -7.28 11.72
N VAL A 170 -7.67 -6.95 12.62
CA VAL A 170 -7.88 -7.03 14.08
C VAL A 170 -8.62 -5.78 14.56
N ALA A 171 -9.79 -5.96 15.18
CA ALA A 171 -10.53 -4.87 15.78
C ALA A 171 -9.74 -4.18 16.89
N ALA A 172 -9.93 -2.86 17.02
CA ALA A 172 -9.25 -2.06 18.05
C ALA A 172 -9.44 -2.63 19.46
N GLY A 173 -8.36 -2.68 20.24
CA GLY A 173 -8.36 -3.20 21.60
C GLY A 173 -8.24 -4.72 21.73
N ARG A 174 -8.10 -5.45 20.62
CA ARG A 174 -7.86 -6.90 20.66
C ARG A 174 -6.42 -7.23 20.31
N LEU A 175 -5.84 -8.20 21.04
CA LEU A 175 -4.52 -8.73 20.69
C LEU A 175 -4.63 -9.66 19.49
N PRO A 176 -3.73 -9.54 18.49
CA PRO A 176 -3.67 -10.45 17.36
C PRO A 176 -3.30 -11.86 17.85
N ARG A 177 -3.93 -12.87 17.27
CA ARG A 177 -3.64 -14.28 17.56
C ARG A 177 -2.59 -14.80 16.63
N SER A 178 -1.74 -15.69 17.14
CA SER A 178 -0.74 -16.41 16.36
C SER A 178 -0.99 -17.91 16.41
N LYS A 179 -0.57 -18.61 15.34
CA LYS A 179 -0.59 -20.07 15.24
C LYS A 179 0.70 -20.56 14.63
N GLU A 180 1.14 -21.74 15.08
CA GLU A 180 2.28 -22.42 14.49
C GLU A 180 1.85 -23.22 13.27
N VAL A 181 2.67 -23.18 12.23
CA VAL A 181 2.48 -23.89 10.95
C VAL A 181 3.72 -24.69 10.63
N ILE A 182 3.50 -25.93 10.24
CA ILE A 182 4.54 -26.85 9.82
C ILE A 182 4.59 -26.89 8.29
N LEU A 183 5.76 -26.64 7.76
CA LEU A 183 6.08 -26.76 6.34
C LEU A 183 6.87 -28.04 6.12
N LEU A 184 6.46 -28.84 5.13
CA LEU A 184 7.09 -30.12 4.81
C LEU A 184 7.58 -30.14 3.37
N GLY A 185 8.76 -30.72 3.16
CA GLY A 185 9.33 -30.98 1.84
C GLY A 185 9.64 -29.72 1.04
N ASP A 186 8.97 -29.55 -0.10
CA ASP A 186 9.16 -28.46 -1.05
C ASP A 186 8.62 -27.11 -0.59
N LEU A 187 7.77 -27.09 0.44
CA LEU A 187 7.26 -25.84 1.02
C LEU A 187 8.27 -25.16 1.96
N CYS A 188 9.33 -25.85 2.37
CA CYS A 188 10.38 -25.26 3.19
C CYS A 188 11.07 -24.12 2.44
N ASP A 189 11.38 -23.02 3.15
CA ASP A 189 11.99 -21.78 2.62
C ASP A 189 11.17 -21.06 1.53
N SER A 190 9.89 -21.41 1.37
CA SER A 190 9.00 -20.74 0.40
C SER A 190 8.55 -19.36 0.87
N CYS A 191 8.58 -19.08 2.17
CA CYS A 191 8.15 -17.83 2.77
C CYS A 191 9.19 -17.24 3.72
N LYS A 192 9.17 -15.91 3.88
CA LYS A 192 10.08 -15.14 4.74
C LYS A 192 9.29 -14.38 5.79
N PRO A 193 9.91 -14.02 6.94
CA PRO A 193 9.29 -13.13 7.90
C PRO A 193 8.83 -11.83 7.23
N GLY A 194 7.59 -11.41 7.50
CA GLY A 194 6.96 -10.27 6.87
C GLY A 194 6.10 -10.60 5.65
N ASP A 195 6.18 -11.79 5.06
CA ASP A 195 5.31 -12.19 3.95
C ASP A 195 3.87 -12.41 4.46
N GLU A 196 2.88 -11.93 3.73
CA GLU A 196 1.48 -12.27 3.95
C GLU A 196 1.15 -13.52 3.11
N ILE A 197 0.68 -14.58 3.74
CA ILE A 197 0.46 -15.88 3.11
C ILE A 197 -0.94 -16.42 3.40
N GLY A 198 -1.49 -17.11 2.41
CA GLY A 198 -2.72 -17.89 2.55
C GLY A 198 -2.43 -19.36 2.25
N PHE A 199 -3.04 -20.28 3.00
CA PHE A 199 -2.82 -21.73 2.81
C PHE A 199 -3.93 -22.58 3.40
N PRO A 200 -4.14 -23.79 2.87
CA PRO A 200 -4.98 -24.82 3.45
C PRO A 200 -4.28 -25.59 4.60
N VAL A 201 -5.03 -25.94 5.63
CA VAL A 201 -4.53 -26.28 6.98
C VAL A 201 -5.21 -27.44 7.67
N PHE A 202 -4.43 -28.08 8.58
CA PHE A 202 -4.85 -29.14 9.49
C PHE A 202 -4.46 -28.89 10.96
N ASN A 203 -5.35 -29.20 11.91
CA ASN A 203 -5.11 -29.40 13.35
C ASN A 203 -4.77 -28.15 14.20
N THR A 204 -4.65 -28.32 15.55
CA THR A 204 -4.19 -27.29 16.50
C THR A 204 -2.78 -26.77 16.17
N VAL A 205 -1.97 -27.60 15.55
CA VAL A 205 -0.79 -27.24 14.78
C VAL A 205 -1.16 -27.33 13.31
N ILE A 206 -0.85 -26.30 12.56
CA ILE A 206 -1.24 -26.15 11.17
C ILE A 206 -0.23 -26.86 10.29
N ILE A 207 -0.64 -27.82 9.44
CA ILE A 207 0.23 -28.42 8.42
C ILE A 207 -0.12 -27.79 7.08
N ALA A 208 0.84 -27.08 6.48
CA ALA A 208 0.62 -26.42 5.21
C ALA A 208 0.59 -27.43 4.06
N ASN A 209 -0.45 -27.42 3.24
CA ASN A 209 -0.51 -28.15 1.98
C ASN A 209 -0.04 -27.29 0.81
N HIS A 210 -0.43 -26.01 0.77
CA HIS A 210 -0.05 -25.09 -0.29
C HIS A 210 0.14 -23.68 0.29
N ILE A 211 1.07 -22.88 -0.25
CA ILE A 211 1.35 -21.53 0.20
C ILE A 211 1.23 -20.58 -0.99
N VAL A 212 0.39 -19.57 -0.87
CA VAL A 212 0.27 -18.48 -1.84
C VAL A 212 0.67 -17.19 -1.16
N ARG A 213 1.63 -16.45 -1.73
CA ARG A 213 1.96 -15.10 -1.27
C ARG A 213 0.89 -14.12 -1.76
N LYS A 214 0.32 -13.36 -0.83
CA LYS A 214 -0.70 -12.35 -1.13
C LYS A 214 -0.15 -11.06 -1.76
N ASP A 215 1.15 -10.97 -2.06
CA ASP A 215 1.76 -9.77 -2.67
C ASP A 215 1.05 -9.28 -3.96
N ARG A 216 0.27 -10.17 -4.61
CA ARG A 216 -0.52 -9.89 -5.83
C ARG A 216 -2.04 -9.98 -5.65
N LEU A 217 -2.53 -10.42 -4.48
CA LEU A 217 -3.96 -10.70 -4.29
C LEU A 217 -4.81 -9.46 -4.07
N GLU A 218 -4.21 -8.30 -3.81
CA GLU A 218 -4.96 -7.05 -3.74
C GLU A 218 -5.44 -6.59 -5.13
N SER A 219 -4.70 -6.93 -6.21
CA SER A 219 -5.13 -6.67 -7.59
C SER A 219 -6.28 -7.58 -8.03
N ASP A 220 -6.33 -8.82 -7.53
CA ASP A 220 -7.38 -9.78 -7.86
C ASP A 220 -8.75 -9.42 -7.25
N SER A 221 -8.78 -8.49 -6.29
CA SER A 221 -10.01 -7.96 -5.70
C SER A 221 -10.69 -6.85 -6.53
N LEU A 222 -10.02 -6.36 -7.60
CA LEU A 222 -10.57 -5.33 -8.46
C LEU A 222 -11.53 -5.94 -9.48
N THR A 223 -12.79 -5.56 -9.42
CA THR A 223 -13.77 -5.94 -10.45
C THR A 223 -13.63 -5.07 -11.70
N ASP A 224 -14.07 -5.58 -12.85
CA ASP A 224 -14.08 -4.80 -14.09
C ASP A 224 -14.92 -3.52 -13.99
N GLU A 225 -15.94 -3.52 -13.13
CA GLU A 225 -16.76 -2.34 -12.83
C GLU A 225 -15.96 -1.29 -12.06
N ASP A 226 -15.18 -1.73 -11.06
CA ASP A 226 -14.27 -0.83 -10.33
C ASP A 226 -13.24 -0.18 -11.25
N ILE A 227 -12.66 -0.94 -12.17
CA ILE A 227 -11.69 -0.43 -13.15
C ILE A 227 -12.33 0.62 -14.07
N LYS A 228 -13.57 0.41 -14.50
CA LYS A 228 -14.31 1.40 -15.28
C LYS A 228 -14.54 2.67 -14.49
N ALA A 229 -15.03 2.56 -13.26
CA ALA A 229 -15.26 3.69 -12.36
C ALA A 229 -13.95 4.48 -12.07
N ILE A 230 -12.83 3.78 -11.84
CA ILE A 230 -11.52 4.40 -11.64
C ILE A 230 -11.06 5.19 -12.88
N ARG A 231 -11.23 4.62 -14.07
CA ARG A 231 -10.88 5.30 -15.33
C ARG A 231 -11.78 6.49 -15.66
N GLU A 232 -13.05 6.44 -15.28
CA GLU A 232 -13.97 7.57 -15.41
C GLU A 232 -13.59 8.71 -14.46
N LEU A 233 -13.30 8.40 -13.19
CA LEU A 233 -12.82 9.36 -12.23
C LEU A 233 -11.52 10.04 -12.68
N SER A 234 -10.59 9.30 -13.29
CA SER A 234 -9.30 9.84 -13.72
C SER A 234 -9.43 10.90 -14.82
N LYS A 235 -10.52 10.89 -15.60
CA LYS A 235 -10.79 11.89 -16.66
C LYS A 235 -11.23 13.24 -16.10
N HIS A 236 -11.60 13.30 -14.81
CA HIS A 236 -12.04 14.55 -14.21
C HIS A 236 -10.86 15.53 -14.07
N PRO A 237 -10.98 16.78 -14.52
CA PRO A 237 -9.85 17.74 -14.53
C PRO A 237 -9.33 18.07 -13.13
N GLN A 238 -10.16 17.94 -12.09
CA GLN A 238 -9.81 18.21 -10.70
C GLN A 238 -9.58 16.95 -9.86
N ILE A 239 -9.26 15.82 -10.48
CA ILE A 239 -9.12 14.54 -9.76
C ILE A 239 -8.12 14.60 -8.60
N ALA A 240 -6.97 15.26 -8.80
CA ALA A 240 -5.97 15.40 -7.74
C ALA A 240 -6.52 16.16 -6.53
N GLN A 241 -7.25 17.24 -6.75
CA GLN A 241 -7.86 18.03 -5.68
C GLN A 241 -8.96 17.22 -4.95
N ARG A 242 -9.78 16.47 -5.70
CA ARG A 242 -10.78 15.57 -5.12
C ARG A 242 -10.15 14.48 -4.26
N ILE A 243 -9.06 13.86 -4.75
CA ILE A 243 -8.32 12.86 -3.98
C ILE A 243 -7.75 13.48 -2.69
N PHE A 244 -7.09 14.64 -2.78
CA PHE A 244 -6.54 15.31 -1.60
C PHE A 244 -7.62 15.73 -0.60
N ALA A 245 -8.76 16.26 -1.06
CA ALA A 245 -9.90 16.59 -0.21
C ALA A 245 -10.51 15.33 0.45
N SER A 246 -10.51 14.18 -0.25
CA SER A 246 -11.01 12.92 0.28
C SER A 246 -10.08 12.27 1.30
N ILE A 247 -8.82 12.73 1.42
CA ILE A 247 -7.89 12.29 2.47
C ILE A 247 -8.23 12.99 3.78
N ALA A 248 -8.62 12.25 4.80
CA ALA A 248 -9.02 12.74 6.11
C ALA A 248 -10.09 13.86 6.04
N PRO A 249 -11.29 13.57 5.53
CA PRO A 249 -12.36 14.57 5.40
C PRO A 249 -12.85 15.10 6.75
N THR A 250 -12.61 14.38 7.84
CA THR A 250 -12.93 14.79 9.22
C THR A 250 -12.00 15.87 9.77
N ILE A 251 -10.88 16.15 9.10
CA ILE A 251 -9.91 17.17 9.53
C ILE A 251 -10.05 18.39 8.63
N TYR A 252 -10.33 19.54 9.26
CA TYR A 252 -10.48 20.82 8.57
C TYR A 252 -9.13 21.40 8.17
N GLY A 253 -9.02 21.93 6.95
CA GLY A 253 -7.82 22.59 6.46
C GLY A 253 -6.64 21.64 6.23
N HIS A 254 -5.42 22.16 6.46
CA HIS A 254 -4.15 21.41 6.29
C HIS A 254 -3.95 20.79 4.91
N ASP A 255 -4.29 21.53 3.85
CA ASP A 255 -4.19 21.08 2.46
C ASP A 255 -2.78 20.59 2.10
N ASP A 256 -1.74 21.26 2.63
CA ASP A 256 -0.34 20.88 2.41
C ASP A 256 -0.03 19.47 2.95
N VAL A 257 -0.60 19.14 4.13
CA VAL A 257 -0.44 17.81 4.74
C VAL A 257 -1.20 16.75 3.94
N LYS A 258 -2.43 17.07 3.52
CA LYS A 258 -3.25 16.16 2.68
C LYS A 258 -2.57 15.87 1.35
N GLN A 259 -1.95 16.89 0.72
CA GLN A 259 -1.16 16.72 -0.50
C GLN A 259 0.08 15.86 -0.27
N ALA A 260 0.84 16.11 0.80
CA ALA A 260 2.02 15.33 1.14
C ALA A 260 1.71 13.86 1.40
N VAL A 261 0.66 13.60 2.19
CA VAL A 261 0.18 12.23 2.47
C VAL A 261 -0.32 11.56 1.18
N GLY A 262 -1.07 12.28 0.35
CA GLY A 262 -1.52 11.79 -0.95
C GLY A 262 -0.36 11.35 -1.82
N LEU A 263 0.65 12.20 -2.01
CA LEU A 263 1.85 11.85 -2.79
C LEU A 263 2.59 10.63 -2.21
N ALA A 264 2.69 10.53 -0.88
CA ALA A 264 3.31 9.38 -0.21
C ALA A 264 2.54 8.07 -0.45
N LEU A 265 1.20 8.14 -0.48
CA LEU A 265 0.36 6.97 -0.74
C LEU A 265 0.48 6.45 -2.18
N PHE A 266 0.62 7.33 -3.16
CA PHE A 266 0.76 6.92 -4.57
C PHE A 266 2.18 6.48 -4.95
N ARG A 267 3.22 6.94 -4.24
CA ARG A 267 4.64 6.67 -4.47
C ARG A 267 5.14 7.03 -5.88
N GLY A 268 6.44 7.26 -6.03
CA GLY A 268 7.13 7.27 -7.30
C GLY A 268 7.41 5.86 -7.84
N GLN A 269 8.22 5.78 -8.88
CA GLN A 269 8.64 4.53 -9.50
C GLN A 269 10.01 4.08 -8.98
N SER A 270 10.11 2.85 -8.49
CA SER A 270 11.40 2.27 -8.15
C SER A 270 12.16 1.88 -9.44
N LYS A 271 13.47 2.22 -9.50
CA LYS A 271 14.31 1.98 -10.68
C LYS A 271 15.50 1.10 -10.30
N ASN A 272 15.83 0.15 -11.17
CA ASN A 272 16.98 -0.73 -11.01
C ASN A 272 17.90 -0.60 -12.21
N PRO A 273 18.76 0.45 -12.28
CA PRO A 273 19.69 0.57 -13.38
C PRO A 273 20.69 -0.60 -13.36
N GLN A 274 20.74 -1.36 -14.45
CA GLN A 274 21.65 -2.49 -14.69
C GLN A 274 21.61 -3.60 -13.61
N GLY A 275 20.57 -3.67 -12.77
CA GLY A 275 20.43 -4.71 -11.73
C GLY A 275 21.39 -4.61 -10.54
N LYS A 276 22.30 -3.63 -10.52
CA LYS A 276 23.34 -3.47 -9.48
C LYS A 276 22.98 -2.48 -8.39
N HIS A 277 22.21 -1.45 -8.72
CA HIS A 277 21.83 -0.39 -7.80
C HIS A 277 20.34 -0.14 -7.86
N ARG A 278 19.69 -0.04 -6.71
CA ARG A 278 18.26 0.21 -6.61
C ARG A 278 18.01 1.64 -6.15
N ILE A 279 17.27 2.40 -6.95
CA ILE A 279 16.78 3.73 -6.56
C ILE A 279 15.36 3.55 -5.99
N ARG A 280 15.14 4.03 -4.76
CA ARG A 280 13.84 3.95 -4.10
C ARG A 280 12.80 4.82 -4.81
N GLY A 281 11.55 4.35 -4.84
CA GLY A 281 10.39 5.13 -5.29
C GLY A 281 9.55 5.68 -4.15
N ASP A 282 9.78 5.25 -2.90
CA ASP A 282 9.00 5.65 -1.74
C ASP A 282 9.27 7.10 -1.34
N ILE A 283 8.20 7.83 -0.93
CA ILE A 283 8.25 9.22 -0.50
C ILE A 283 8.03 9.28 1.00
N ASN A 284 9.05 9.64 1.76
CA ASN A 284 9.00 9.73 3.20
C ASN A 284 8.52 11.12 3.66
N VAL A 285 7.59 11.16 4.60
CA VAL A 285 6.97 12.41 5.09
C VAL A 285 7.20 12.55 6.59
N LEU A 286 7.62 13.73 7.01
CA LEU A 286 7.71 14.10 8.42
C LEU A 286 6.71 15.20 8.75
N LEU A 287 5.78 14.90 9.65
CA LEU A 287 4.83 15.85 10.21
C LEU A 287 5.40 16.40 11.51
N CYS A 288 5.73 17.66 11.56
CA CYS A 288 6.21 18.34 12.76
C CYS A 288 5.28 19.48 13.12
N GLY A 289 4.94 19.65 14.39
CA GLY A 289 4.13 20.79 14.79
C GLY A 289 3.64 20.71 16.22
N ASP A 290 2.86 21.73 16.60
CA ASP A 290 2.38 21.93 17.94
C ASP A 290 1.46 20.77 18.39
N PRO A 291 1.37 20.46 19.70
CA PRO A 291 0.45 19.45 20.20
C PRO A 291 -1.00 19.87 19.92
N GLY A 292 -1.86 18.88 19.66
CA GLY A 292 -3.28 19.14 19.36
C GLY A 292 -3.60 19.43 17.88
N THR A 293 -2.60 19.53 16.99
CA THR A 293 -2.81 19.84 15.57
C THR A 293 -3.15 18.61 14.69
N ALA A 294 -3.81 17.61 15.24
CA ALA A 294 -4.34 16.41 14.58
C ALA A 294 -3.31 15.49 13.88
N LYS A 295 -2.00 15.61 14.17
CA LYS A 295 -0.96 14.77 13.55
C LYS A 295 -1.23 13.25 13.66
N SER A 296 -1.51 12.78 14.88
CA SER A 296 -1.82 11.37 15.13
C SER A 296 -3.12 10.92 14.46
N GLN A 297 -4.09 11.82 14.24
CA GLN A 297 -5.32 11.51 13.52
C GLN A 297 -5.06 11.29 12.03
N PHE A 298 -4.17 12.10 11.43
CA PHE A 298 -3.73 11.84 10.05
C PHE A 298 -3.08 10.46 9.92
N LEU A 299 -2.20 10.09 10.85
CA LEU A 299 -1.57 8.76 10.83
C LEU A 299 -2.61 7.64 10.95
N ARG A 300 -3.58 7.76 11.86
CA ARG A 300 -4.66 6.76 12.02
C ARG A 300 -5.51 6.66 10.75
N TYR A 301 -5.86 7.78 10.13
CA TYR A 301 -6.62 7.75 8.89
C TYR A 301 -5.85 7.05 7.77
N VAL A 302 -4.56 7.34 7.62
CA VAL A 302 -3.68 6.67 6.65
C VAL A 302 -3.57 5.18 6.94
N ALA A 303 -3.55 4.78 8.22
CA ALA A 303 -3.53 3.38 8.62
C ALA A 303 -4.75 2.60 8.09
N HIS A 304 -5.91 3.24 8.04
CA HIS A 304 -7.12 2.63 7.48
C HIS A 304 -7.17 2.68 5.95
N LEU A 305 -6.64 3.75 5.35
CA LEU A 305 -6.69 3.96 3.90
C LEU A 305 -5.66 3.11 3.14
N ALA A 306 -4.45 2.98 3.67
CA ALA A 306 -3.39 2.25 2.99
C ALA A 306 -3.71 0.74 2.95
N PRO A 307 -3.45 0.06 1.82
CA PRO A 307 -3.70 -1.38 1.68
C PRO A 307 -2.98 -2.19 2.75
N ARG A 308 -1.71 -1.89 2.97
CA ARG A 308 -0.86 -2.48 3.99
C ARG A 308 -0.20 -1.38 4.81
N SER A 309 -0.51 -1.33 6.10
CA SER A 309 -0.02 -0.29 6.99
C SER A 309 0.27 -0.85 8.37
N ILE A 310 1.28 -0.33 9.02
CA ILE A 310 1.60 -0.63 10.41
C ILE A 310 1.79 0.69 11.15
N LEU A 311 1.01 0.88 12.21
CA LEU A 311 1.12 2.03 13.10
C LEU A 311 1.92 1.64 14.34
N THR A 312 2.97 2.39 14.61
CA THR A 312 3.82 2.22 15.80
C THR A 312 4.03 3.56 16.50
N THR A 313 4.39 3.51 17.78
CA THR A 313 4.76 4.69 18.55
C THR A 313 6.26 4.65 18.87
N GLY A 314 6.94 5.79 18.80
CA GLY A 314 8.39 5.87 19.04
C GLY A 314 8.82 5.38 20.41
N GLN A 315 8.01 5.61 21.45
CA GLN A 315 8.31 5.18 22.81
C GLN A 315 7.95 3.71 23.08
N GLY A 316 6.93 3.17 22.41
CA GLY A 316 6.45 1.80 22.59
C GLY A 316 7.18 0.76 21.76
N ALA A 317 7.89 1.18 20.74
CA ALA A 317 8.65 0.31 19.86
C ALA A 317 10.13 0.37 20.27
N SER A 318 10.67 -0.71 20.81
CA SER A 318 12.13 -0.86 20.94
C SER A 318 12.76 -1.04 19.54
N ALA A 319 14.09 -0.83 19.40
CA ALA A 319 14.85 -1.14 18.18
C ALA A 319 14.49 -2.50 17.60
N VAL A 320 14.24 -3.40 18.51
CA VAL A 320 13.80 -4.76 18.34
C VAL A 320 12.42 -4.83 17.67
N GLY A 321 11.46 -4.01 18.08
CA GLY A 321 10.10 -4.00 17.51
C GLY A 321 9.96 -3.28 16.18
N LEU A 322 10.89 -2.36 15.84
CA LEU A 322 10.84 -1.61 14.60
C LEU A 322 11.51 -2.31 13.43
N THR A 323 12.66 -2.91 13.65
CA THR A 323 13.45 -3.49 12.56
C THR A 323 13.27 -5.01 12.48
N ALA A 324 14.10 -5.74 13.15
CA ALA A 324 13.98 -7.18 13.34
C ALA A 324 14.95 -7.61 14.43
N TYR A 325 14.62 -8.67 15.11
CA TYR A 325 15.48 -9.18 16.18
C TYR A 325 15.64 -10.69 16.15
N VAL A 326 16.73 -11.09 16.74
CA VAL A 326 17.06 -12.51 16.92
C VAL A 326 16.85 -12.85 18.39
N GLN A 327 15.93 -13.77 18.66
CA GLN A 327 15.71 -14.30 19.99
C GLN A 327 15.81 -15.83 20.01
N ARG A 328 16.01 -16.37 21.19
CA ARG A 328 16.08 -17.80 21.38
C ARG A 328 14.68 -18.35 21.63
N HIS A 329 14.23 -19.26 20.79
CA HIS A 329 12.92 -19.88 20.94
C HIS A 329 12.83 -20.62 22.28
N PRO A 330 11.81 -20.39 23.12
CA PRO A 330 11.76 -20.93 24.46
C PRO A 330 11.70 -22.47 24.52
N VAL A 331 11.09 -23.10 23.54
CA VAL A 331 10.91 -24.56 23.48
C VAL A 331 12.08 -25.25 22.78
N THR A 332 12.40 -24.85 21.54
CA THR A 332 13.45 -25.49 20.74
C THR A 332 14.87 -25.04 21.08
N ARG A 333 15.00 -23.94 21.83
CA ARG A 333 16.28 -23.27 22.17
C ARG A 333 17.11 -22.84 20.96
N GLU A 334 16.54 -22.85 19.77
CA GLU A 334 17.16 -22.36 18.55
C GLU A 334 17.04 -20.84 18.44
N TRP A 335 17.95 -20.24 17.70
CA TRP A 335 17.88 -18.83 17.38
C TRP A 335 16.88 -18.60 16.27
N THR A 336 15.84 -17.82 16.53
CA THR A 336 14.80 -17.47 15.56
C THR A 336 14.85 -15.98 15.24
N LEU A 337 14.53 -15.65 13.99
CA LEU A 337 14.45 -14.28 13.52
C LEU A 337 12.99 -13.84 13.54
N GLU A 338 12.72 -12.76 14.28
CA GLU A 338 11.39 -12.13 14.33
C GLU A 338 11.39 -10.83 13.53
N ALA A 339 10.35 -10.63 12.73
CA ALA A 339 10.16 -9.45 11.91
C ALA A 339 9.59 -8.28 12.73
N GLY A 340 10.21 -7.11 12.62
CA GLY A 340 9.69 -5.87 13.20
C GLY A 340 8.74 -5.12 12.26
N ALA A 341 8.22 -3.98 12.73
CA ALA A 341 7.19 -3.22 12.04
C ALA A 341 7.57 -2.80 10.61
N MET A 342 8.82 -2.41 10.36
CA MET A 342 9.25 -2.00 9.02
C MET A 342 9.33 -3.18 8.03
N VAL A 343 9.69 -4.37 8.51
CA VAL A 343 9.69 -5.59 7.69
C VAL A 343 8.27 -6.05 7.43
N LEU A 344 7.42 -6.01 8.46
CA LEU A 344 5.99 -6.32 8.34
C LEU A 344 5.26 -5.35 7.40
N ALA A 345 5.71 -4.10 7.30
CA ALA A 345 5.18 -3.09 6.38
C ALA A 345 5.81 -3.13 4.98
N ASP A 346 6.54 -4.21 4.60
CA ASP A 346 7.15 -4.29 3.27
C ASP A 346 6.10 -4.07 2.17
N THR A 347 6.43 -3.27 1.15
CA THR A 347 5.51 -2.79 0.09
C THR A 347 4.33 -1.94 0.58
N GLY A 348 4.24 -1.66 1.87
CA GLY A 348 3.17 -0.89 2.54
C GLY A 348 3.61 0.49 3.04
N VAL A 349 2.95 0.96 4.09
CA VAL A 349 3.23 2.23 4.77
C VAL A 349 3.55 1.95 6.24
N CYS A 350 4.68 2.44 6.71
CA CYS A 350 5.06 2.43 8.12
C CYS A 350 4.76 3.80 8.72
N LEU A 351 3.89 3.82 9.73
CA LEU A 351 3.43 5.01 10.41
C LEU A 351 4.05 5.05 11.79
N ILE A 352 4.78 6.12 12.10
CA ILE A 352 5.48 6.25 13.38
C ILE A 352 5.01 7.52 14.07
N ASP A 353 4.31 7.35 15.18
CA ASP A 353 3.93 8.48 16.03
C ASP A 353 5.00 8.72 17.10
N GLU A 354 5.13 9.96 17.59
CA GLU A 354 6.12 10.35 18.60
C GLU A 354 7.58 10.00 18.19
N PHE A 355 7.94 10.30 16.95
CA PHE A 355 9.27 9.98 16.40
C PHE A 355 10.43 10.66 17.15
N ASP A 356 10.17 11.78 17.82
CA ASP A 356 11.10 12.53 18.65
C ASP A 356 11.55 11.74 19.89
N LYS A 357 10.71 10.83 20.40
CA LYS A 357 10.97 10.07 21.64
C LYS A 357 11.71 8.74 21.44
N MET A 358 12.16 8.48 20.22
CA MET A 358 12.91 7.26 19.91
C MET A 358 14.33 7.30 20.44
N ASN A 359 14.85 6.15 20.85
CA ASN A 359 16.23 5.97 21.27
C ASN A 359 17.20 6.13 20.08
N GLU A 360 18.46 6.49 20.31
CA GLU A 360 19.47 6.64 19.25
C GLU A 360 19.74 5.34 18.48
N GLN A 361 19.72 4.19 19.15
CA GLN A 361 19.91 2.89 18.51
C GLN A 361 18.78 2.58 17.53
N ASP A 362 17.56 2.96 17.86
CA ASP A 362 16.38 2.78 17.00
C ASP A 362 16.47 3.69 15.79
N ARG A 363 16.89 4.93 16.00
CA ARG A 363 17.11 5.92 14.93
C ARG A 363 18.15 5.42 13.92
N THR A 364 19.27 4.83 14.35
CA THR A 364 20.30 4.30 13.44
C THR A 364 19.80 3.14 12.59
N SER A 365 18.99 2.24 13.16
CA SER A 365 18.41 1.11 12.43
C SER A 365 17.41 1.55 11.35
N ILE A 366 16.63 2.61 11.63
CA ILE A 366 15.72 3.20 10.64
C ILE A 366 16.50 3.85 9.49
N HIS A 367 17.68 4.40 9.73
CA HIS A 367 18.51 5.01 8.68
C HIS A 367 18.80 4.03 7.55
N GLU A 368 19.19 2.80 7.87
CA GLU A 368 19.48 1.76 6.88
C GLU A 368 18.23 1.39 6.12
N ALA A 369 17.14 1.14 6.83
CA ALA A 369 15.87 0.75 6.21
C ALA A 369 15.30 1.83 5.27
N MET A 370 15.36 3.11 5.65
CA MET A 370 14.85 4.21 4.81
C MET A 370 15.69 4.43 3.54
N GLU A 371 16.99 4.18 3.58
CA GLU A 371 17.89 4.44 2.44
C GLU A 371 18.03 3.24 1.53
N GLN A 372 18.40 2.09 2.10
CA GLN A 372 18.67 0.87 1.34
C GLN A 372 17.44 0.00 1.10
N GLN A 373 16.34 0.28 1.79
CA GLN A 373 15.12 -0.53 1.77
C GLN A 373 15.38 -2.00 2.17
N SER A 374 16.39 -2.22 2.95
CA SER A 374 16.82 -3.50 3.51
C SER A 374 17.33 -3.31 4.94
N ILE A 375 17.23 -4.35 5.74
CA ILE A 375 17.74 -4.41 7.11
C ILE A 375 18.70 -5.57 7.17
N SER A 376 19.97 -5.28 7.44
CA SER A 376 21.03 -6.27 7.55
C SER A 376 21.17 -6.72 9.00
N ILE A 377 21.08 -8.03 9.23
CA ILE A 377 21.19 -8.62 10.56
C ILE A 377 22.37 -9.59 10.56
N SER A 378 23.28 -9.37 11.50
CA SER A 378 24.40 -10.25 11.78
C SER A 378 24.51 -10.47 13.29
N LYS A 379 23.66 -11.36 13.83
CA LYS A 379 23.61 -11.70 15.26
C LYS A 379 23.44 -13.20 15.44
N ALA A 380 24.08 -13.75 16.47
CA ALA A 380 23.93 -15.15 16.89
C ALA A 380 24.22 -16.16 15.77
N GLY A 381 25.15 -15.85 14.84
CA GLY A 381 25.47 -16.71 13.70
C GLY A 381 24.49 -16.63 12.52
N ILE A 382 23.43 -15.85 12.63
CA ILE A 382 22.50 -15.59 11.53
C ILE A 382 22.94 -14.32 10.80
N VAL A 383 23.32 -14.46 9.53
CA VAL A 383 23.64 -13.34 8.63
C VAL A 383 22.61 -13.33 7.51
N THR A 384 21.71 -12.36 7.54
CA THR A 384 20.65 -12.24 6.54
C THR A 384 20.25 -10.79 6.32
N SER A 385 19.76 -10.48 5.13
CA SER A 385 19.17 -9.18 4.81
C SER A 385 17.68 -9.34 4.55
N LEU A 386 16.86 -8.61 5.30
CA LEU A 386 15.42 -8.55 5.14
C LEU A 386 15.05 -7.35 4.27
N LYS A 387 14.01 -7.48 3.46
CA LYS A 387 13.47 -6.37 2.67
C LYS A 387 12.54 -5.51 3.53
N ALA A 388 12.69 -4.19 3.46
CA ALA A 388 11.86 -3.20 4.16
C ALA A 388 11.53 -2.04 3.21
N ARG A 389 10.82 -2.34 2.13
CA ARG A 389 10.42 -1.39 1.08
C ARG A 389 9.12 -0.71 1.49
N CYS A 390 9.18 0.16 2.46
CA CYS A 390 8.00 0.86 2.97
C CYS A 390 8.15 2.38 2.84
N THR A 391 7.02 3.05 2.68
CA THR A 391 6.90 4.50 2.83
C THR A 391 6.83 4.82 4.32
N VAL A 392 7.68 5.71 4.81
CA VAL A 392 7.66 6.12 6.22
C VAL A 392 6.94 7.45 6.35
N ILE A 393 5.88 7.49 7.17
CA ILE A 393 5.22 8.73 7.57
C ILE A 393 5.36 8.85 9.08
N ALA A 394 6.11 9.85 9.53
CA ALA A 394 6.43 10.06 10.93
C ALA A 394 5.81 11.34 11.46
N ALA A 395 5.38 11.34 12.72
CA ALA A 395 4.93 12.52 13.43
C ALA A 395 5.89 12.82 14.60
N ALA A 396 6.30 14.07 14.73
CA ALA A 396 7.19 14.55 15.79
C ALA A 396 6.63 15.81 16.45
N ASN A 397 6.90 15.98 17.73
CA ASN A 397 6.60 17.19 18.45
C ASN A 397 7.86 18.05 18.61
N PRO A 398 7.75 19.38 18.60
CA PRO A 398 8.90 20.25 18.81
C PRO A 398 9.37 20.22 20.26
N ILE A 399 10.67 20.48 20.45
CA ILE A 399 11.27 20.63 21.78
C ILE A 399 10.59 21.80 22.51
N GLY A 400 10.16 21.57 23.75
CA GLY A 400 9.47 22.60 24.55
C GLY A 400 7.97 22.71 24.25
N GLY A 401 7.40 21.88 23.39
CA GLY A 401 5.96 21.77 23.16
C GLY A 401 5.38 22.78 22.17
N ARG A 402 6.12 23.80 21.73
CA ARG A 402 5.70 24.75 20.68
C ARG A 402 6.81 24.98 19.67
N TYR A 403 6.43 25.16 18.42
CA TYR A 403 7.36 25.44 17.34
C TYR A 403 7.82 26.90 17.40
N ASP A 404 9.14 27.11 17.60
CA ASP A 404 9.76 28.43 17.63
C ASP A 404 10.26 28.82 16.24
N SER A 405 9.64 29.80 15.62
CA SER A 405 9.99 30.30 14.29
C SER A 405 11.30 31.12 14.25
N SER A 406 11.89 31.43 15.41
CA SER A 406 13.18 32.10 15.52
C SER A 406 14.36 31.12 15.40
N ARG A 407 14.14 29.84 15.70
CA ARG A 407 15.15 28.78 15.64
C ARG A 407 15.15 28.07 14.27
N THR A 408 16.22 27.32 14.01
CA THR A 408 16.28 26.47 12.83
C THR A 408 15.39 25.24 13.04
N PHE A 409 14.97 24.59 11.96
CA PHE A 409 14.15 23.38 12.02
C PHE A 409 14.82 22.27 12.84
N ALA A 410 16.13 22.03 12.60
CA ALA A 410 16.90 21.04 13.34
C ALA A 410 17.01 21.35 14.85
N ALA A 411 16.98 22.63 15.24
CA ALA A 411 17.00 23.04 16.63
C ALA A 411 15.61 22.96 17.31
N ASN A 412 14.53 22.95 16.54
CA ASN A 412 13.18 22.76 17.03
C ASN A 412 12.81 21.29 17.23
N VAL A 413 13.37 20.41 16.41
CA VAL A 413 13.10 18.97 16.45
C VAL A 413 14.40 18.27 16.78
N ASP A 414 14.45 17.48 17.85
CA ASP A 414 15.67 16.75 18.29
C ASP A 414 15.98 15.59 17.32
N LEU A 415 16.32 15.94 16.10
CA LEU A 415 16.68 14.99 15.04
C LEU A 415 18.00 15.37 14.39
N SER A 416 18.86 14.38 14.18
CA SER A 416 20.12 14.56 13.49
C SER A 416 19.94 14.89 12.00
N GLU A 417 20.82 15.69 11.42
CA GLU A 417 20.79 16.05 9.98
C GLU A 417 20.74 14.83 9.04
N PRO A 418 21.44 13.71 9.31
CA PRO A 418 21.34 12.52 8.49
C PRO A 418 19.93 11.91 8.42
N ILE A 419 19.14 11.97 9.50
CA ILE A 419 17.74 11.54 9.50
C ILE A 419 16.92 12.50 8.66
N LEU A 420 17.05 13.79 8.92
CA LEU A 420 16.31 14.81 8.19
C LEU A 420 16.52 14.68 6.67
N SER A 421 17.76 14.46 6.22
CA SER A 421 18.07 14.31 4.79
C SER A 421 17.40 13.11 4.11
N ARG A 422 16.81 12.16 4.87
CA ARG A 422 16.11 10.98 4.34
C ARG A 422 14.62 11.16 4.19
N PHE A 423 14.06 12.20 4.80
CA PHE A 423 12.69 12.60 4.55
C PHE A 423 12.62 13.47 3.29
N ASP A 424 11.61 13.21 2.47
CA ASP A 424 11.41 13.92 1.20
C ASP A 424 10.53 15.17 1.38
N ILE A 425 9.55 15.10 2.29
CA ILE A 425 8.59 16.17 2.55
C ILE A 425 8.54 16.47 4.05
N PHE A 426 8.63 17.76 4.38
CA PHE A 426 8.49 18.28 5.75
C PHE A 426 7.23 19.11 5.85
N CYS A 427 6.30 18.70 6.67
CA CYS A 427 5.10 19.46 6.97
C CYS A 427 5.22 20.10 8.35
N VAL A 428 5.33 21.42 8.41
CA VAL A 428 5.36 22.18 9.67
C VAL A 428 3.97 22.72 9.94
N ILE A 429 3.31 22.18 10.97
CA ILE A 429 1.96 22.55 11.37
C ILE A 429 2.08 23.46 12.59
N ARG A 430 1.73 24.73 12.43
CA ARG A 430 1.76 25.75 13.47
C ARG A 430 0.35 26.08 13.90
N ASP A 431 0.15 26.22 15.18
CA ASP A 431 -1.08 26.73 15.75
C ASP A 431 -0.99 28.27 15.77
N GLN A 432 -1.70 28.94 14.85
CA GLN A 432 -1.77 30.40 14.76
C GLN A 432 -3.21 30.80 15.03
N PRO A 433 -3.48 31.54 16.11
CA PRO A 433 -4.83 32.02 16.42
C PRO A 433 -5.27 33.04 15.37
N ASP A 434 -6.24 32.67 14.57
CA ASP A 434 -6.95 33.54 13.64
C ASP A 434 -8.46 33.44 13.93
N PRO A 435 -9.12 34.56 14.40
CA PRO A 435 -10.50 34.49 14.83
C PRO A 435 -11.47 33.99 13.76
N VAL A 436 -11.18 34.24 12.47
CA VAL A 436 -12.07 33.83 11.38
C VAL A 436 -11.90 32.32 11.08
N ASP A 437 -10.66 31.84 11.00
CA ASP A 437 -10.38 30.43 10.75
C ASP A 437 -10.79 29.57 11.93
N ASP A 438 -10.64 30.07 13.17
CA ASP A 438 -11.05 29.39 14.40
C ASP A 438 -12.57 29.22 14.47
N GLU A 439 -13.34 30.24 14.06
CA GLU A 439 -14.81 30.16 13.98
C GLU A 439 -15.26 29.12 12.96
N HIS A 440 -14.65 29.12 11.77
CA HIS A 440 -14.92 28.11 10.73
C HIS A 440 -14.57 26.71 11.18
N MET A 441 -13.42 26.53 11.87
CA MET A 441 -12.99 25.25 12.41
C MET A 441 -13.98 24.75 13.48
N ALA A 442 -14.39 25.61 14.41
CA ALA A 442 -15.34 25.24 15.45
C ALA A 442 -16.70 24.83 14.86
N ASP A 443 -17.20 25.60 13.89
CA ASP A 443 -18.43 25.29 13.16
C ASP A 443 -18.37 23.95 12.43
N PHE A 444 -17.24 23.66 11.78
CA PHE A 444 -17.00 22.39 11.10
C PHE A 444 -17.00 21.21 12.08
N ILE A 445 -16.32 21.33 13.22
CA ILE A 445 -16.27 20.29 14.25
C ILE A 445 -17.68 20.02 14.80
N ILE A 446 -18.44 21.09 15.13
CA ILE A 446 -19.81 20.95 15.65
C ILE A 446 -20.70 20.24 14.61
N LYS A 447 -20.62 20.63 13.34
CA LYS A 447 -21.39 20.00 12.25
C LYS A 447 -21.03 18.51 12.09
N THR A 448 -19.74 18.19 12.16
CA THR A 448 -19.27 16.79 12.07
C THR A 448 -19.77 15.96 13.25
N HIS A 449 -19.69 16.48 14.49
CA HIS A 449 -20.23 15.79 15.66
C HIS A 449 -21.75 15.60 15.61
N LYS A 450 -22.49 16.58 15.11
CA LYS A 450 -23.96 16.44 14.92
C LYS A 450 -24.30 15.33 13.93
N ARG A 451 -23.55 15.22 12.81
CA ARG A 451 -23.76 14.15 11.81
C ARG A 451 -23.44 12.76 12.34
N LEU A 452 -22.43 12.64 13.21
CA LEU A 452 -21.98 11.36 13.78
C LEU A 452 -22.79 10.93 15.02
N HIS A 453 -23.82 11.66 15.42
CA HIS A 453 -24.68 11.25 16.53
C HIS A 453 -25.42 9.94 16.18
N PRO A 454 -25.45 8.93 17.09
CA PRO A 454 -26.01 7.63 16.79
C PRO A 454 -27.48 7.67 16.33
N ASP A 455 -28.29 8.56 16.90
CA ASP A 455 -29.71 8.71 16.52
C ASP A 455 -29.86 9.25 15.08
N VAL A 456 -28.96 10.16 14.66
CA VAL A 456 -28.96 10.70 13.29
C VAL A 456 -28.48 9.65 12.30
N LEU A 457 -27.47 8.84 12.68
CA LEU A 457 -27.00 7.72 11.85
C LEU A 457 -28.06 6.64 11.66
N GLN A 458 -28.86 6.32 12.69
CA GLN A 458 -29.98 5.40 12.58
C GLN A 458 -31.10 5.95 11.68
N ALA A 459 -31.48 7.21 11.85
CA ALA A 459 -32.44 7.86 10.98
C ALA A 459 -31.98 7.97 9.51
N MET A 460 -30.67 8.17 9.27
CA MET A 460 -30.10 8.16 7.93
C MET A 460 -30.06 6.76 7.31
N GLN A 461 -29.84 5.72 8.11
CA GLN A 461 -29.87 4.33 7.63
C GLN A 461 -31.29 3.89 7.23
N GLU A 462 -32.30 4.32 7.95
CA GLU A 462 -33.70 4.04 7.62
C GLU A 462 -34.18 4.77 6.34
N THR A 463 -33.61 5.96 6.05
CA THR A 463 -33.91 6.73 4.83
C THR A 463 -33.01 6.38 3.65
N ALA A 464 -31.89 5.69 3.86
CA ALA A 464 -30.91 5.35 2.81
C ALA A 464 -31.35 4.21 1.87
N GLU A 465 -32.42 3.47 2.20
CA GLU A 465 -32.99 2.49 1.28
C GLU A 465 -33.72 3.15 0.08
N GLU A 466 -34.07 4.43 0.15
CA GLU A 466 -34.76 5.16 -0.92
C GLU A 466 -33.91 6.23 -1.66
N GLN A 467 -32.76 6.61 -1.14
CA GLN A 467 -31.93 7.65 -1.78
C GLN A 467 -30.57 7.06 -2.20
N LYS A 468 -30.38 6.89 -3.52
CA LYS A 468 -29.08 6.68 -4.17
C LYS A 468 -28.08 7.68 -3.62
N ALA A 469 -26.99 7.16 -3.07
CA ALA A 469 -25.79 7.82 -2.56
C ALA A 469 -25.72 9.33 -2.88
N GLU A 470 -26.14 10.17 -1.93
CA GLU A 470 -25.78 11.59 -1.97
C GLU A 470 -24.26 11.66 -1.89
N THR A 471 -23.64 12.17 -2.95
CA THR A 471 -22.20 12.40 -2.99
C THR A 471 -21.88 13.41 -1.87
N GLU A 472 -21.09 12.97 -0.88
CA GLU A 472 -20.63 13.86 0.16
C GLU A 472 -19.80 14.98 -0.48
N ILE A 473 -20.22 16.24 -0.25
CA ILE A 473 -19.52 17.43 -0.74
C ILE A 473 -18.71 17.98 0.42
N ASP A 474 -17.42 18.19 0.21
CA ASP A 474 -16.56 18.84 1.19
C ASP A 474 -17.03 20.30 1.42
N PRO A 475 -17.44 20.68 2.64
CA PRO A 475 -17.93 22.03 2.93
C PRO A 475 -16.87 23.12 2.77
N SER A 476 -15.57 22.78 2.78
CA SER A 476 -14.47 23.73 2.62
C SER A 476 -14.14 24.03 1.17
N THR A 477 -14.17 23.01 0.30
CA THR A 477 -13.75 23.12 -1.10
C THR A 477 -14.90 23.06 -2.09
N GLY A 478 -16.09 22.62 -1.67
CA GLY A 478 -17.24 22.38 -2.55
C GLY A 478 -17.05 21.25 -3.56
N LEU A 479 -16.04 20.40 -3.35
CA LEU A 479 -15.73 19.26 -4.21
C LEU A 479 -16.43 17.98 -3.71
N GLU A 480 -16.89 17.16 -4.63
CA GLU A 480 -17.41 15.84 -4.30
C GLU A 480 -16.30 14.93 -3.75
N LEU A 481 -16.55 14.33 -2.60
CA LEU A 481 -15.63 13.39 -1.99
C LEU A 481 -15.72 12.01 -2.65
N ILE A 482 -14.59 11.31 -2.69
CA ILE A 482 -14.52 9.95 -3.21
C ILE A 482 -14.74 8.99 -2.03
N PRO A 483 -15.64 7.98 -2.15
CA PRO A 483 -15.83 6.97 -1.11
C PRO A 483 -14.52 6.28 -0.74
N HIS A 484 -14.33 6.00 0.55
CA HIS A 484 -13.09 5.43 1.09
C HIS A 484 -12.70 4.10 0.42
N SER A 485 -13.69 3.22 0.16
CA SER A 485 -13.47 1.93 -0.51
C SER A 485 -12.96 2.11 -1.94
N LEU A 486 -13.54 3.06 -2.69
CA LEU A 486 -13.14 3.35 -4.06
C LEU A 486 -11.78 4.05 -4.12
N LEU A 487 -11.49 4.94 -3.17
CA LEU A 487 -10.18 5.59 -3.05
C LEU A 487 -9.07 4.57 -2.78
N ARG A 488 -9.31 3.61 -1.88
CA ARG A 488 -8.38 2.51 -1.62
C ARG A 488 -8.11 1.68 -2.87
N LYS A 489 -9.15 1.28 -3.60
CA LYS A 489 -9.03 0.57 -4.88
C LYS A 489 -8.29 1.39 -5.94
N TYR A 490 -8.53 2.70 -5.99
CA TYR A 490 -7.83 3.61 -6.90
C TYR A 490 -6.32 3.64 -6.62
N ILE A 491 -5.92 3.72 -5.35
CA ILE A 491 -4.50 3.71 -4.94
C ILE A 491 -3.84 2.39 -5.34
N ILE A 492 -4.49 1.25 -5.11
CA ILE A 492 -3.97 -0.07 -5.50
C ILE A 492 -3.77 -0.14 -7.01
N TYR A 493 -4.79 0.23 -7.78
CA TYR A 493 -4.74 0.23 -9.24
C TYR A 493 -3.62 1.12 -9.80
N ALA A 494 -3.49 2.35 -9.28
CA ALA A 494 -2.47 3.29 -9.70
C ALA A 494 -1.04 2.81 -9.39
N ARG A 495 -0.83 2.14 -8.24
CA ARG A 495 0.48 1.61 -7.86
C ARG A 495 0.95 0.46 -8.74
N GLU A 496 0.04 -0.43 -9.12
CA GLU A 496 0.39 -1.68 -9.82
C GLU A 496 0.44 -1.53 -11.33
N HIS A 497 -0.47 -0.74 -11.90
CA HIS A 497 -0.62 -0.69 -13.35
C HIS A 497 0.04 0.53 -14.00
N ILE A 498 0.33 1.58 -13.24
CA ILE A 498 0.85 2.83 -13.82
C ILE A 498 2.34 2.99 -13.48
N HIS A 499 3.17 2.96 -14.52
CA HIS A 499 4.63 3.13 -14.44
C HIS A 499 5.04 4.34 -15.27
N PRO A 500 5.02 5.57 -14.72
CA PRO A 500 5.30 6.76 -15.49
C PRO A 500 6.77 6.82 -15.93
N VAL A 501 6.97 7.16 -17.20
CA VAL A 501 8.29 7.40 -17.79
C VAL A 501 8.59 8.90 -17.70
N LEU A 502 9.83 9.25 -17.36
CA LEU A 502 10.29 10.63 -17.31
C LEU A 502 10.50 11.16 -18.74
N ASN A 503 9.75 12.18 -19.11
CA ASN A 503 9.92 12.93 -20.34
C ASN A 503 9.99 14.43 -19.97
N ILE A 504 11.08 14.85 -19.35
CA ILE A 504 11.22 16.15 -18.69
C ILE A 504 12.43 16.88 -19.24
N ASP A 505 12.32 18.20 -19.32
CA ASP A 505 13.41 19.12 -19.58
C ASP A 505 14.40 19.18 -18.40
N ASP A 506 15.58 18.60 -18.56
CA ASP A 506 16.59 18.49 -17.50
C ASP A 506 17.08 19.87 -17.03
N GLU A 507 17.10 20.87 -17.92
CA GLU A 507 17.59 22.21 -17.60
C GLU A 507 16.77 22.91 -16.50
N ARG A 508 15.46 22.71 -16.47
CA ARG A 508 14.57 23.40 -15.54
C ARG A 508 14.83 22.96 -14.09
N ILE A 509 14.96 21.64 -13.89
CA ILE A 509 15.26 21.06 -12.56
C ILE A 509 16.67 21.44 -12.12
N SER A 510 17.63 21.39 -13.04
CA SER A 510 19.03 21.73 -12.76
C SER A 510 19.22 23.18 -12.33
N ARG A 511 18.57 24.12 -13.01
CA ARG A 511 18.58 25.54 -12.65
C ARG A 511 17.96 25.77 -11.27
N LEU A 512 16.80 25.21 -11.02
CA LEU A 512 16.11 25.32 -9.72
C LEU A 512 16.99 24.79 -8.58
N TYR A 513 17.59 23.62 -8.78
CA TYR A 513 18.50 23.03 -7.80
C TYR A 513 19.70 23.91 -7.50
N SER A 514 20.30 24.49 -8.55
CA SER A 514 21.42 25.41 -8.40
C SER A 514 21.06 26.67 -7.61
N ASP A 515 19.88 27.24 -7.89
CA ASP A 515 19.39 28.45 -7.19
C ASP A 515 19.06 28.13 -5.71
N LEU A 516 18.40 27.03 -5.42
CA LEU A 516 18.09 26.61 -4.06
C LEU A 516 19.35 26.33 -3.24
N ARG A 517 20.37 25.71 -3.86
CA ARG A 517 21.63 25.38 -3.19
C ARG A 517 22.43 26.63 -2.84
N LYS A 518 22.42 27.64 -3.69
CA LYS A 518 23.04 28.95 -3.41
C LYS A 518 22.40 29.62 -2.21
N GLU A 519 21.04 29.67 -2.18
CA GLU A 519 20.32 30.28 -1.07
C GLU A 519 20.50 29.50 0.26
N SER A 520 20.54 28.18 0.21
CA SER A 520 20.81 27.35 1.39
C SER A 520 22.19 27.65 2.00
N GLY A 521 23.21 27.88 1.16
CA GLY A 521 24.58 28.26 1.60
C GLY A 521 24.64 29.65 2.24
N GLU A 522 23.90 30.63 1.71
CA GLU A 522 23.90 32.02 2.21
C GLU A 522 23.10 32.16 3.52
N THR A 523 22.02 31.38 3.69
CA THR A 523 21.10 31.52 4.83
C THR A 523 21.46 30.64 6.02
N GLY A 524 22.43 29.71 5.89
CA GLY A 524 22.77 28.72 6.94
C GLY A 524 21.57 27.84 7.31
N SER A 525 20.68 27.63 6.36
CA SER A 525 19.45 26.85 6.49
C SER A 525 19.75 25.36 6.27
N MET A 526 18.71 24.55 6.21
CA MET A 526 18.80 23.13 5.91
C MET A 526 19.59 22.86 4.62
N VAL A 527 20.57 21.98 4.67
CA VAL A 527 21.45 21.69 3.54
C VAL A 527 20.68 20.99 2.42
N ILE A 528 20.69 21.58 1.23
CA ILE A 528 20.09 20.98 0.04
C ILE A 528 21.08 20.04 -0.62
N THR A 529 20.71 18.77 -0.75
CA THR A 529 21.51 17.69 -1.32
C THR A 529 20.92 17.17 -2.65
N ILE A 530 21.67 16.31 -3.33
CA ILE A 530 21.19 15.62 -4.55
C ILE A 530 19.89 14.84 -4.27
N ARG A 531 19.69 14.35 -3.04
CA ARG A 531 18.46 13.65 -2.63
C ARG A 531 17.19 14.48 -2.85
N ASN A 532 17.28 15.80 -2.72
CA ASN A 532 16.12 16.69 -2.95
C ASN A 532 15.70 16.70 -4.45
N VAL A 533 16.66 16.54 -5.38
CA VAL A 533 16.34 16.38 -6.81
C VAL A 533 15.60 15.07 -7.04
N GLU A 534 16.09 13.99 -6.45
CA GLU A 534 15.42 12.69 -6.53
C GLU A 534 14.01 12.74 -5.90
N SER A 535 13.85 13.50 -4.80
CA SER A 535 12.53 13.70 -4.16
C SER A 535 11.56 14.45 -5.08
N MET A 536 12.04 15.49 -5.81
CA MET A 536 11.21 16.18 -6.82
C MET A 536 10.75 15.22 -7.92
N ILE A 537 11.66 14.39 -8.42
CA ILE A 537 11.33 13.41 -9.46
C ILE A 537 10.27 12.41 -8.93
N ARG A 538 10.45 11.86 -7.71
CA ARG A 538 9.48 10.94 -7.10
C ARG A 538 8.11 11.58 -6.92
N MET A 539 8.05 12.85 -6.48
CA MET A 539 6.79 13.59 -6.32
C MET A 539 6.11 13.84 -7.68
N ALA A 540 6.87 14.17 -8.73
CA ALA A 540 6.33 14.33 -10.08
C ALA A 540 5.77 13.02 -10.64
N GLU A 541 6.47 11.90 -10.44
CA GLU A 541 5.99 10.56 -10.79
C GLU A 541 4.72 10.18 -10.00
N ALA A 542 4.65 10.49 -8.71
CA ALA A 542 3.47 10.26 -7.89
C ALA A 542 2.26 11.07 -8.39
N ASN A 543 2.47 12.34 -8.78
CA ASN A 543 1.39 13.15 -9.35
C ASN A 543 0.91 12.62 -10.70
N ALA A 544 1.81 12.13 -11.55
CA ALA A 544 1.43 11.45 -12.80
C ALA A 544 0.59 10.20 -12.54
N LYS A 545 0.91 9.41 -11.49
CA LYS A 545 0.11 8.25 -11.06
C LYS A 545 -1.29 8.64 -10.56
N ILE A 546 -1.42 9.77 -9.86
CA ILE A 546 -2.71 10.31 -9.43
C ILE A 546 -3.63 10.55 -10.63
N HIS A 547 -3.07 10.99 -11.74
CA HIS A 547 -3.80 11.21 -12.99
C HIS A 547 -3.86 9.98 -13.91
N LEU A 548 -3.37 8.81 -13.48
CA LEU A 548 -3.26 7.56 -14.25
C LEU A 548 -2.53 7.74 -15.59
N ARG A 549 -1.52 8.62 -15.64
CA ARG A 549 -0.72 8.85 -16.85
C ARG A 549 0.54 8.00 -16.83
N THR A 550 0.93 7.49 -17.99
CA THR A 550 2.14 6.68 -18.19
C THR A 550 3.39 7.52 -18.44
N TYR A 551 3.27 8.84 -18.49
CA TYR A 551 4.37 9.78 -18.66
C TYR A 551 4.22 10.95 -17.69
N VAL A 552 5.34 11.56 -17.34
CA VAL A 552 5.39 12.75 -16.47
C VAL A 552 5.35 14.00 -17.34
N ASP A 553 4.46 14.93 -17.01
CA ASP A 553 4.25 16.20 -17.69
C ASP A 553 5.00 17.34 -17.01
N GLU A 554 5.23 18.46 -17.70
CA GLU A 554 5.79 19.68 -17.10
C GLU A 554 4.96 20.20 -15.91
N ASN A 555 3.63 20.00 -15.98
CA ASN A 555 2.73 20.36 -14.88
C ASN A 555 2.98 19.57 -13.61
N ASP A 556 3.36 18.30 -13.74
CA ASP A 556 3.69 17.43 -12.60
C ASP A 556 4.98 17.88 -11.92
N VAL A 557 5.96 18.29 -12.73
CA VAL A 557 7.23 18.85 -12.22
C VAL A 557 6.99 20.18 -11.53
N ALA A 558 6.17 21.04 -12.10
CA ALA A 558 5.84 22.34 -11.50
C ALA A 558 5.07 22.17 -10.18
N PHE A 559 4.18 21.17 -10.09
CA PHE A 559 3.48 20.81 -8.85
C PHE A 559 4.46 20.27 -7.80
N ALA A 560 5.33 19.33 -8.17
CA ALA A 560 6.37 18.79 -7.28
C ALA A 560 7.31 19.88 -6.78
N THR A 561 7.73 20.78 -7.67
CA THR A 561 8.54 21.97 -7.33
C THR A 561 7.84 22.87 -6.33
N LYS A 562 6.55 23.13 -6.52
CA LYS A 562 5.73 23.95 -5.61
C LYS A 562 5.67 23.32 -4.22
N VAL A 563 5.35 22.03 -4.13
CA VAL A 563 5.27 21.30 -2.85
C VAL A 563 6.62 21.35 -2.13
N MET A 564 7.72 21.04 -2.85
CA MET A 564 9.06 21.10 -2.27
C MET A 564 9.44 22.48 -1.77
N LEU A 565 9.16 23.54 -2.56
CA LEU A 565 9.43 24.93 -2.15
C LEU A 565 8.61 25.34 -0.93
N GLN A 566 7.34 24.96 -0.86
CA GLN A 566 6.48 25.22 0.31
C GLN A 566 7.07 24.56 1.55
N CYS A 567 7.45 23.26 1.46
CA CYS A 567 8.08 22.54 2.55
C CYS A 567 9.39 23.22 2.98
N PHE A 568 10.25 23.57 2.02
CA PHE A 568 11.53 24.22 2.30
C PHE A 568 11.36 25.60 2.96
N ILE A 569 10.43 26.42 2.47
CA ILE A 569 10.16 27.76 3.02
C ILE A 569 9.57 27.64 4.43
N ASN A 570 8.67 26.69 4.67
CA ASN A 570 8.04 26.51 5.98
C ASN A 570 9.03 26.03 7.07
N THR A 571 10.15 25.40 6.68
CA THR A 571 11.22 24.99 7.60
C THR A 571 12.21 26.10 7.93
N GLN A 572 12.15 27.25 7.24
CA GLN A 572 13.06 28.37 7.46
C GLN A 572 12.66 29.25 8.64
N LYS A 573 13.64 30.04 9.14
CA LYS A 573 13.38 31.11 10.11
C LYS A 573 12.42 32.16 9.53
N ALA A 574 11.62 32.80 10.38
CA ALA A 574 10.61 33.76 9.95
C ALA A 574 11.19 34.91 9.09
N SER A 575 12.39 35.38 9.42
CA SER A 575 13.07 36.46 8.67
C SER A 575 13.45 36.06 7.24
N VAL A 576 13.93 34.83 7.06
CA VAL A 576 14.33 34.28 5.76
C VAL A 576 13.13 33.89 4.93
N MET A 577 12.09 33.37 5.58
CA MET A 577 10.86 32.90 4.94
C MET A 577 10.20 33.96 4.05
N GLN A 578 10.09 35.21 4.53
CA GLN A 578 9.50 36.29 3.74
C GLN A 578 10.33 36.65 2.51
N HIS A 579 11.66 36.65 2.63
CA HIS A 579 12.56 36.91 1.51
C HIS A 579 12.44 35.81 0.46
N MET A 580 12.46 34.56 0.87
CA MET A 580 12.33 33.42 -0.04
C MET A 580 10.96 33.36 -0.72
N LYS A 581 9.86 33.66 -0.02
CA LYS A 581 8.53 33.75 -0.64
C LYS A 581 8.50 34.80 -1.76
N LYS A 582 9.17 35.96 -1.59
CA LYS A 582 9.27 36.98 -2.63
C LYS A 582 10.12 36.53 -3.81
N LYS A 583 11.27 35.88 -3.56
CA LYS A 583 12.18 35.45 -4.60
C LYS A 583 11.61 34.33 -5.48
N PHE A 584 11.00 33.35 -4.86
CA PHE A 584 10.39 32.20 -5.54
C PHE A 584 8.89 32.35 -5.82
N TRP A 585 8.40 33.59 -5.79
CA TRP A 585 6.98 33.88 -6.02
C TRP A 585 6.45 33.27 -7.33
N LYS A 586 7.23 33.31 -8.43
CA LYS A 586 6.81 32.77 -9.72
C LYS A 586 6.60 31.25 -9.68
N GLN A 587 7.44 30.50 -8.96
CA GLN A 587 7.31 29.05 -8.81
C GLN A 587 6.21 28.66 -7.81
N LEU A 588 6.02 29.46 -6.75
CA LEU A 588 4.95 29.26 -5.75
C LEU A 588 3.57 29.61 -6.30
N SER A 589 3.48 30.68 -7.08
CA SER A 589 2.25 31.12 -7.74
C SER A 589 1.97 30.37 -9.04
N TYR A 590 2.66 29.27 -9.28
CA TYR A 590 2.33 28.40 -10.40
C TYR A 590 0.85 28.00 -10.29
N LYS A 591 0.04 28.79 -10.93
CA LYS A 591 -1.34 28.44 -11.21
C LYS A 591 -1.25 27.38 -12.30
N ARG A 592 -1.78 26.21 -12.01
CA ARG A 592 -2.25 25.29 -13.05
C ARG A 592 -2.87 26.14 -14.12
N ASP A 593 -2.60 25.89 -15.40
CA ASP A 593 -3.24 26.64 -16.48
C ASP A 593 -4.75 26.60 -16.25
N ASN A 594 -5.29 27.64 -15.63
CA ASN A 594 -6.71 27.76 -15.35
C ASN A 594 -7.50 27.80 -16.66
N ASN A 595 -6.78 27.87 -17.79
CA ASN A 595 -7.34 27.94 -19.13
C ASN A 595 -8.14 26.69 -19.50
N GLU A 596 -7.70 25.49 -19.13
CA GLU A 596 -8.48 24.26 -19.38
C GLU A 596 -9.74 24.20 -18.53
N LEU A 597 -9.63 24.62 -17.27
CA LEU A 597 -10.78 24.64 -16.37
C LEU A 597 -11.78 25.71 -16.78
N LEU A 598 -11.31 26.90 -17.14
CA LEU A 598 -12.14 27.97 -17.68
C LEU A 598 -12.76 27.61 -19.02
N LEU A 599 -12.05 26.84 -19.86
CA LEU A 599 -12.60 26.33 -21.11
C LEU A 599 -13.71 25.31 -20.88
N PHE A 600 -13.54 24.44 -19.89
CA PHE A 600 -14.55 23.45 -19.50
C PHE A 600 -15.82 24.14 -18.96
N THR A 601 -15.66 25.10 -18.01
CA THR A 601 -16.79 25.87 -17.47
C THR A 601 -17.48 26.69 -18.54
N LEU A 602 -16.73 27.25 -19.48
CA LEU A 602 -17.29 27.97 -20.61
C LEU A 602 -18.10 27.05 -21.53
N LYS A 603 -17.60 25.86 -21.84
CA LYS A 603 -18.33 24.85 -22.60
C LYS A 603 -19.61 24.40 -21.90
N GLN A 604 -19.58 24.28 -20.58
CA GLN A 604 -20.76 23.95 -19.78
C GLN A 604 -21.81 25.07 -19.84
N LEU A 605 -21.41 26.34 -19.68
CA LEU A 605 -22.30 27.51 -19.82
C LEU A 605 -22.91 27.59 -21.23
N VAL A 606 -22.11 27.32 -22.26
CA VAL A 606 -22.62 27.28 -23.63
C VAL A 606 -23.67 26.18 -23.79
N ASN A 607 -23.46 25.00 -23.24
CA ASN A 607 -24.43 23.92 -23.30
C ASN A 607 -25.72 24.25 -22.54
N GLU A 608 -25.61 24.89 -21.36
CA GLU A 608 -26.76 25.38 -20.59
C GLU A 608 -27.55 26.41 -21.41
N GLN A 609 -26.88 27.33 -22.09
CA GLN A 609 -27.53 28.30 -22.97
C GLN A 609 -28.20 27.65 -24.21
N ILE A 610 -27.56 26.64 -24.82
CA ILE A 610 -28.17 25.87 -25.90
C ILE A 610 -29.50 25.24 -25.46
N VAL A 611 -29.49 24.61 -24.28
CA VAL A 611 -30.70 23.98 -23.72
C VAL A 611 -31.78 25.03 -23.42
N TYR A 612 -31.38 26.20 -22.87
CA TYR A 612 -32.31 27.30 -22.59
C TYR A 612 -32.93 27.87 -23.85
N GLU A 613 -32.13 28.14 -24.89
CA GLU A 613 -32.66 28.67 -26.19
C GLU A 613 -33.53 27.65 -26.89
N ARG A 614 -33.18 26.34 -26.86
CA ARG A 614 -34.06 25.29 -27.39
C ARG A 614 -35.39 25.23 -26.64
N ALA A 615 -35.40 25.38 -25.32
CA ALA A 615 -36.62 25.43 -24.53
C ALA A 615 -37.47 26.68 -24.80
N ARG A 616 -36.84 27.81 -25.10
CA ARG A 616 -37.50 29.07 -25.40
C ARG A 616 -38.16 29.08 -26.78
N HIS A 617 -37.59 28.37 -27.75
CA HIS A 617 -38.15 28.30 -29.11
C HIS A 617 -39.17 27.18 -29.32
N GLY A 618 -39.71 26.57 -28.26
CA GLY A 618 -40.86 25.68 -28.27
C GLY A 618 -40.56 24.31 -28.93
N GLY A 619 -40.26 23.33 -28.07
CA GLY A 619 -39.90 21.98 -28.40
C GLY A 619 -40.76 21.24 -29.42
N SER A 620 -40.38 21.27 -30.67
CA SER A 620 -40.69 20.20 -31.62
C SER A 620 -39.36 19.58 -32.09
N ALA A 621 -39.27 18.26 -31.92
CA ALA A 621 -38.04 17.45 -32.01
C ALA A 621 -37.57 17.18 -33.47
N SER A 622 -37.84 18.07 -34.43
CA SER A 622 -37.49 17.80 -35.81
C SER A 622 -37.33 19.03 -36.67
N GLU A 623 -36.51 20.00 -36.29
CA GLU A 623 -35.91 20.91 -37.25
C GLU A 623 -34.63 21.49 -36.69
N ASP A 624 -33.49 21.31 -37.37
CA ASP A 624 -32.23 21.97 -37.15
C ASP A 624 -32.43 23.48 -37.32
N ILE A 625 -32.79 24.14 -36.18
CA ILE A 625 -32.77 25.61 -36.16
C ILE A 625 -31.28 25.98 -36.17
N GLY A 626 -30.80 26.50 -37.29
CA GLY A 626 -29.43 26.99 -37.43
C GLY A 626 -29.14 28.12 -36.42
N ILE A 627 -28.73 27.71 -35.22
CA ILE A 627 -28.17 28.62 -34.24
C ILE A 627 -26.71 28.82 -34.59
N ASP A 628 -26.44 29.79 -35.47
CA ASP A 628 -25.09 30.06 -35.98
C ASP A 628 -24.17 30.64 -34.91
N THR A 629 -24.71 31.28 -33.89
CA THR A 629 -23.92 31.96 -32.82
C THR A 629 -24.61 31.89 -31.48
N ILE A 630 -23.88 31.51 -30.42
CA ILE A 630 -24.35 31.51 -29.05
C ILE A 630 -23.55 32.50 -28.25
N SER A 631 -24.24 33.32 -27.43
CA SER A 631 -23.63 34.35 -26.60
C SER A 631 -23.76 34.00 -25.13
N VAL A 632 -22.65 34.07 -24.37
CA VAL A 632 -22.55 33.89 -22.94
C VAL A 632 -22.00 35.16 -22.29
N SER A 633 -22.58 35.60 -21.17
CA SER A 633 -22.11 36.77 -20.44
C SER A 633 -20.73 36.57 -19.79
N GLU A 634 -19.88 37.62 -19.80
CA GLU A 634 -18.64 37.64 -19.03
C GLU A 634 -18.91 37.47 -17.54
N GLU A 635 -20.01 38.04 -17.03
CA GLU A 635 -20.38 38.04 -15.62
C GLU A 635 -20.67 36.62 -15.13
N ASP A 636 -21.39 35.82 -15.92
CA ASP A 636 -21.69 34.42 -15.59
C ASP A 636 -20.43 33.57 -15.50
N LEU A 637 -19.48 33.77 -16.42
CA LEU A 637 -18.20 33.07 -16.38
C LEU A 637 -17.35 33.51 -15.17
N VAL A 638 -17.36 34.82 -14.83
CA VAL A 638 -16.61 35.34 -13.68
C VAL A 638 -17.23 34.86 -12.38
N GLU A 639 -18.55 34.73 -12.29
CA GLU A 639 -19.24 34.25 -11.10
C GLU A 639 -18.93 32.75 -10.87
N LYS A 640 -19.03 31.90 -11.93
CA LYS A 640 -18.59 30.48 -11.86
C LYS A 640 -17.09 30.37 -11.60
N ALA A 641 -16.26 31.25 -12.14
CA ALA A 641 -14.82 31.29 -11.85
C ALA A 641 -14.52 31.65 -10.38
N ARG A 642 -15.30 32.55 -9.79
CA ARG A 642 -15.20 32.87 -8.35
C ARG A 642 -15.54 31.67 -7.46
N GLN A 643 -16.58 30.91 -7.82
CA GLN A 643 -16.93 29.65 -7.12
C GLN A 643 -15.77 28.66 -7.18
N LEU A 644 -15.00 28.68 -8.27
CA LEU A 644 -13.77 27.86 -8.45
C LEU A 644 -12.51 28.51 -7.88
N ARG A 645 -12.63 29.62 -7.13
CA ARG A 645 -11.50 30.40 -6.58
C ARG A 645 -10.49 30.88 -7.62
N ILE A 646 -10.96 31.19 -8.83
CA ILE A 646 -10.16 31.76 -9.91
C ILE A 646 -10.35 33.28 -9.92
N ASP A 647 -9.24 34.04 -9.87
CA ASP A 647 -9.30 35.50 -9.93
C ASP A 647 -9.80 36.03 -11.27
N ALA A 648 -10.56 37.13 -11.25
CA ALA A 648 -11.05 37.80 -12.44
C ALA A 648 -9.92 38.23 -13.41
N VAL A 649 -8.71 38.46 -12.90
CA VAL A 649 -7.53 38.75 -13.72
C VAL A 649 -7.13 37.53 -14.57
N ALA A 650 -7.24 36.32 -14.01
CA ALA A 650 -6.96 35.08 -14.75
C ALA A 650 -8.00 34.81 -15.85
N VAL A 651 -9.27 35.16 -15.61
CA VAL A 651 -10.35 35.04 -16.62
C VAL A 651 -10.06 35.98 -17.80
N ARG A 652 -9.62 37.23 -17.56
CA ARG A 652 -9.27 38.15 -18.63
C ARG A 652 -8.01 37.73 -19.40
N ALA A 653 -7.05 37.08 -18.72
CA ALA A 653 -5.89 36.49 -19.37
C ALA A 653 -6.28 35.28 -20.26
N PHE A 654 -7.30 34.50 -19.84
CA PHE A 654 -7.83 33.40 -20.60
C PHE A 654 -8.39 33.80 -21.96
N PHE A 655 -9.08 34.96 -22.09
CA PHE A 655 -9.60 35.45 -23.35
C PHE A 655 -8.52 35.70 -24.41
N LYS A 656 -7.26 35.90 -24.00
CA LYS A 656 -6.10 36.07 -24.87
C LYS A 656 -5.34 34.76 -25.12
N SER A 657 -5.78 33.65 -24.53
CA SER A 657 -5.07 32.37 -24.63
C SER A 657 -5.28 31.71 -26.01
N LYS A 658 -4.27 30.94 -26.46
CA LYS A 658 -4.36 30.15 -27.70
C LYS A 658 -5.51 29.12 -27.67
N GLN A 659 -5.82 28.56 -26.47
CA GLN A 659 -6.90 27.58 -26.31
C GLN A 659 -8.28 28.20 -26.53
N PHE A 660 -8.51 29.45 -26.11
CA PHE A 660 -9.75 30.16 -26.32
C PHE A 660 -10.00 30.39 -27.82
N ILE A 661 -8.98 30.88 -28.52
CA ILE A 661 -9.06 31.15 -29.98
C ILE A 661 -9.20 29.85 -30.79
N TYR A 662 -8.47 28.80 -30.41
CA TYR A 662 -8.52 27.51 -31.09
C TYR A 662 -9.90 26.83 -31.05
N ASN A 663 -10.63 27.02 -29.93
CA ASN A 663 -12.00 26.49 -29.75
C ASN A 663 -13.07 27.40 -30.39
N LYS A 664 -12.70 28.34 -31.26
CA LYS A 664 -13.61 29.24 -31.99
C LYS A 664 -14.48 30.15 -31.08
N PHE A 665 -13.94 30.51 -29.92
CA PHE A 665 -14.57 31.54 -29.08
C PHE A 665 -14.03 32.91 -29.44
N ASN A 666 -14.93 33.91 -29.45
CA ASN A 666 -14.56 35.31 -29.64
C ASN A 666 -15.13 36.17 -28.51
N PHE A 667 -14.35 37.12 -27.99
CA PHE A 667 -14.75 37.97 -26.88
C PHE A 667 -14.99 39.39 -27.39
N ASP A 668 -16.23 39.87 -27.27
CA ASP A 668 -16.59 41.26 -27.57
C ASP A 668 -16.45 42.13 -26.30
N ALA A 669 -15.36 42.91 -26.27
CA ALA A 669 -15.06 43.78 -25.11
C ALA A 669 -16.07 44.93 -24.92
N GLN A 670 -16.80 45.36 -25.99
CA GLN A 670 -17.77 46.45 -25.88
C GLN A 670 -19.06 45.96 -25.20
N ARG A 671 -19.50 44.74 -25.55
CA ARG A 671 -20.73 44.14 -25.04
C ARG A 671 -20.52 43.22 -23.83
N LYS A 672 -19.26 42.90 -23.48
CA LYS A 672 -18.88 41.92 -22.45
C LYS A 672 -19.53 40.55 -22.66
N ILE A 673 -19.56 40.09 -23.89
CA ILE A 673 -20.19 38.84 -24.29
C ILE A 673 -19.14 37.95 -24.98
N ILE A 674 -19.20 36.66 -24.66
CA ILE A 674 -18.39 35.62 -25.29
C ILE A 674 -19.28 34.96 -26.36
N VAL A 675 -18.87 35.01 -27.61
CA VAL A 675 -19.60 34.44 -28.75
C VAL A 675 -18.91 33.18 -29.22
N LYS A 676 -19.66 32.11 -29.38
CA LYS A 676 -19.21 30.86 -30.01
C LYS A 676 -19.92 30.70 -31.35
N THR A 677 -19.15 30.56 -32.40
CA THR A 677 -19.66 30.16 -33.74
C THR A 677 -19.76 28.63 -33.78
N ILE A 678 -20.96 28.10 -33.97
CA ILE A 678 -21.24 26.69 -34.23
C ILE A 678 -21.28 26.55 -35.74
N ALA A 679 -20.16 26.19 -36.36
CA ALA A 679 -20.07 25.85 -37.78
C ALA A 679 -19.79 24.36 -37.90
#